data_2d4596d97761a1cb81edbc1bc6e10486
#
_entry.id   2d4596d97761a1cb81edbc1bc6e10486
#
_cell.length_a   1.000
_cell.length_b   1.000
_cell.length_c   1.000
_cell.angle_alpha   90.00
_cell.angle_beta   90.00
_cell.angle_gamma   90.00
#
_symmetry.space_group_name_H-M   'P 1'
#
loop_
_entity.id
_entity.type
_entity.pdbx_description
1 polymer ?
#
loop_
_entity_poly.entity_id
_entity_poly.type
_entity_poly.pdbx_seq_one_letter_code
_entity_poly.pdbx_strand_id
1 'polypeptide(L)'
;VDAYPNRSGLFDAGSGSSTVSAPNNLAPRTAINQVASKRRSSGKSGLLDPAGIIRGPGAGLAIDGREQLMFLLSNEVMRELVTANYTPNEDEVTTALWNRFCEEADISVISDRGAWTITDAASKAKARLQELESDTYDFVSRSDRTTLVAGTGKVKRPKLIEVNNAQSKLSSILDGFFEDLGEGANPRAAIRLTMGTGKTKQTVAHLKTYLATKYGQRIEVYVPRHDLADDWEKSLEGINAKVIHVYPRTGGKWNEEAKTYTHPIMCQRADYVRDLEEKGHSIYGNACLSRTSGEQCSYFGGCAYLDQFRPSEDDLGTENAISIYTHASLFLSRNEFERQADPHLVIIDEAFLSSAVSNMPSIQVGDVTQHIRFDGHAQLGFDLVECLTTHQGDLSYLRDKDIGAFEFNAVSVEALNPVTSFTADTTQSRNVRSAEKYKALSRLLEIAAQEVEDQRKDRFGQLTYNQRKNEIAICEHKVIRVPRSAPVLYLDATADSVITEAHLPALEYHKIDVHQLAVVSQVYDRTGSNSFWNSKIEDEQQNLSAPIYNSQHNDLSSLITILNEWVKAGESPLLVAHKDLCEFLRGHPKLHEGVAVAHFSSLRGSNAYEDRSVIFITGRHQPPLDDIERQARSVFGNSGHPLSYDDLESLPLDQVDYWLSKRSPHSASAVMVPSFSDPRIEAVQKQIREAETVQAIARLRLVWAKYQKRVFLLSNLPVEMPVDHLIEFNDLMPDKLEMELINKGDLPLTALGLEKMRPDLGLSKEATNKLVQRSKASNPKRLLTQLPDLVGTATQIATFKAGAKRKTIHQHLYLPKDYSGSPTVSLYTPWTEAEVLSDLTAGWGDGAITGLKLEYLYGPEPEVSGE
;
A
#
# COMPACT_ATOMS: atom_id res chain seq x y z
N VAL A 1 -30.59 17.73 23.17
CA VAL A 1 -31.10 19.06 22.85
C VAL A 1 -30.13 20.03 23.47
N ASP A 2 -29.33 20.68 22.65
CA ASP A 2 -28.97 22.08 22.59
C ASP A 2 -27.60 22.31 21.94
N ALA A 3 -27.68 23.05 20.85
CA ALA A 3 -26.76 24.08 20.38
C ALA A 3 -25.29 23.69 20.09
N TYR A 4 -25.05 23.33 18.83
CA TYR A 4 -23.76 23.59 18.20
C TYR A 4 -23.69 25.08 17.80
N PRO A 5 -22.59 25.81 18.07
CA PRO A 5 -22.41 27.13 17.52
C PRO A 5 -22.14 27.06 16.01
N ASN A 6 -22.96 27.77 15.26
CA ASN A 6 -22.82 28.06 13.83
C ASN A 6 -21.40 28.59 13.53
N ARG A 7 -20.56 27.82 12.90
CA ARG A 7 -19.46 28.34 12.08
C ARG A 7 -19.94 28.54 10.64
N SER A 8 -20.78 29.55 10.45
CA SER A 8 -21.01 30.17 9.15
C SER A 8 -19.79 31.03 8.82
N GLY A 9 -18.98 30.60 7.87
CA GLY A 9 -17.83 31.43 7.45
C GLY A 9 -16.95 30.82 6.37
N LEU A 10 -17.44 29.85 5.55
CA LEU A 10 -16.61 29.26 4.50
C LEU A 10 -17.32 28.97 3.17
N PHE A 11 -18.55 29.44 2.98
CA PHE A 11 -19.22 29.37 1.68
C PHE A 11 -20.02 30.66 1.45
N ASP A 12 -19.33 31.74 1.09
CA ASP A 12 -19.96 32.86 0.36
C ASP A 12 -19.87 32.51 -1.14
N ALA A 13 -20.90 31.85 -1.63
CA ALA A 13 -21.16 31.75 -3.06
C ALA A 13 -21.96 32.97 -3.48
N GLY A 14 -21.27 33.91 -4.09
CA GLY A 14 -21.92 35.05 -4.73
C GLY A 14 -22.94 34.60 -5.78
N SER A 15 -24.19 35.00 -5.60
CA SER A 15 -25.28 34.85 -6.53
C SER A 15 -25.01 35.70 -7.79
N GLY A 16 -24.53 35.06 -8.85
CA GLY A 16 -24.48 35.57 -10.20
C GLY A 16 -25.30 34.64 -11.10
N SER A 17 -26.53 35.00 -11.38
CA SER A 17 -27.37 34.34 -12.38
C SER A 17 -26.75 34.54 -13.77
N SER A 18 -26.14 33.49 -14.32
CA SER A 18 -25.93 33.39 -15.76
C SER A 18 -26.39 32.00 -16.19
N THR A 19 -27.38 32.01 -17.05
CA THR A 19 -27.90 30.85 -17.80
C THR A 19 -26.74 30.16 -18.50
N VAL A 20 -26.33 29.00 -17.96
CA VAL A 20 -25.36 28.12 -18.61
C VAL A 20 -26.12 27.20 -19.54
N SER A 21 -26.04 27.46 -20.84
CA SER A 21 -26.34 26.52 -21.88
C SER A 21 -25.43 25.31 -21.74
N ALA A 22 -25.98 24.12 -21.90
CA ALA A 22 -25.28 22.85 -21.81
C ALA A 22 -23.95 22.90 -22.59
N PRO A 23 -22.84 22.41 -22.02
CA PRO A 23 -21.58 22.39 -22.73
C PRO A 23 -21.64 21.34 -23.83
N ASN A 24 -21.54 21.79 -25.07
CA ASN A 24 -21.25 20.90 -26.19
C ASN A 24 -19.93 20.15 -25.92
N ASN A 25 -19.91 18.84 -26.17
CA ASN A 25 -18.80 17.90 -26.07
C ASN A 25 -17.53 18.23 -26.91
N LEU A 26 -17.22 19.50 -27.14
CA LEU A 26 -16.10 19.94 -27.97
C LEU A 26 -14.83 20.33 -27.18
N ALA A 27 -14.95 20.56 -25.88
CA ALA A 27 -13.81 21.00 -25.06
C ALA A 27 -12.66 19.98 -24.93
N PRO A 28 -12.90 18.66 -24.80
CA PRO A 28 -11.81 17.67 -24.74
C PRO A 28 -10.99 17.60 -26.03
N ARG A 29 -11.64 17.72 -27.20
CA ARG A 29 -10.96 17.64 -28.51
C ARG A 29 -9.99 18.79 -28.76
N THR A 30 -10.33 20.00 -28.34
CA THR A 30 -9.48 21.16 -28.55
C THR A 30 -8.21 21.09 -27.67
N ALA A 31 -8.34 20.62 -26.46
CA ALA A 31 -7.20 20.44 -25.56
C ALA A 31 -6.21 19.38 -26.06
N ILE A 32 -6.73 18.24 -26.56
CA ILE A 32 -5.91 17.14 -27.10
C ILE A 32 -5.18 17.59 -28.36
N ASN A 33 -5.85 18.32 -29.26
CA ASN A 33 -5.23 18.87 -30.47
C ASN A 33 -4.12 19.89 -30.14
N GLN A 34 -4.30 20.73 -29.09
CA GLN A 34 -3.26 21.67 -28.65
C GLN A 34 -2.04 20.97 -28.06
N VAL A 35 -2.24 19.87 -27.30
CA VAL A 35 -1.15 19.06 -26.77
C VAL A 35 -0.40 18.36 -27.88
N ALA A 36 -1.11 17.77 -28.86
CA ALA A 36 -0.50 17.12 -30.00
C ALA A 36 0.31 18.09 -30.87
N SER A 37 -0.19 19.33 -31.12
CA SER A 37 0.52 20.34 -31.90
C SER A 37 1.78 20.87 -31.18
N LYS A 38 1.74 21.05 -29.83
CA LYS A 38 2.88 21.45 -29.04
C LYS A 38 3.98 20.37 -28.99
N ARG A 39 3.59 19.09 -29.02
CA ARG A 39 4.55 17.99 -28.99
C ARG A 39 5.30 17.77 -30.30
N ARG A 40 4.67 18.12 -31.46
CA ARG A 40 5.36 18.11 -32.75
C ARG A 40 6.58 19.05 -32.80
N SER A 41 6.51 20.17 -32.07
CA SER A 41 7.61 21.15 -32.04
C SER A 41 8.76 20.78 -31.09
N SER A 42 8.56 19.84 -30.16
CA SER A 42 9.54 19.52 -29.11
C SER A 42 10.32 18.22 -29.31
N GLY A 43 10.00 17.40 -30.33
CA GLY A 43 10.69 16.13 -30.61
C GLY A 43 10.63 15.07 -29.50
N LYS A 44 9.78 15.27 -28.47
CA LYS A 44 9.60 14.33 -27.35
C LYS A 44 8.38 13.47 -27.59
N SER A 45 8.57 12.15 -27.71
CA SER A 45 7.51 11.15 -27.69
C SER A 45 6.89 11.09 -26.29
N GLY A 46 5.85 11.83 -26.03
CA GLY A 46 5.02 11.64 -24.83
C GLY A 46 3.80 10.79 -25.20
N LEU A 47 3.39 9.91 -24.32
CA LEU A 47 2.16 9.15 -24.43
C LEU A 47 0.98 10.10 -24.55
N LEU A 48 0.30 10.05 -25.67
CA LEU A 48 -0.99 10.72 -25.88
C LEU A 48 -2.07 9.70 -25.51
N ASP A 49 -3.19 10.17 -24.99
CA ASP A 49 -4.36 9.30 -24.89
C ASP A 49 -4.79 8.89 -26.33
N PRO A 50 -4.53 7.64 -26.73
CA PRO A 50 -4.73 7.26 -28.13
C PRO A 50 -6.22 7.19 -28.49
N ALA A 51 -7.06 6.78 -27.57
CA ALA A 51 -8.49 6.66 -27.79
C ALA A 51 -9.16 8.02 -28.00
N GLY A 52 -8.76 9.04 -27.24
CA GLY A 52 -9.27 10.40 -27.37
C GLY A 52 -8.85 11.11 -28.66
N ILE A 53 -7.66 10.81 -29.20
CA ILE A 53 -7.12 11.46 -30.40
C ILE A 53 -7.66 10.82 -31.68
N ILE A 54 -7.96 9.54 -31.65
CA ILE A 54 -8.15 8.71 -32.83
C ILE A 54 -9.62 8.61 -33.24
N ARG A 55 -10.52 8.68 -32.29
CA ARG A 55 -11.96 8.56 -32.52
C ARG A 55 -12.56 9.88 -32.98
N GLY A 56 -12.98 9.91 -34.22
CA GLY A 56 -13.77 11.00 -34.79
C GLY A 56 -13.32 11.43 -36.17
N PRO A 57 -14.28 11.76 -37.07
CA PRO A 57 -13.99 12.16 -38.40
C PRO A 57 -13.22 13.49 -38.45
N GLY A 58 -12.14 13.55 -39.21
CA GLY A 58 -11.41 14.77 -39.52
C GLY A 58 -10.31 15.21 -38.52
N ALA A 59 -9.88 14.36 -37.60
CA ALA A 59 -8.70 14.64 -36.81
C ALA A 59 -7.43 14.49 -37.65
N GLY A 60 -6.95 15.52 -38.28
CA GLY A 60 -5.74 15.53 -39.13
C GLY A 60 -4.43 15.14 -38.47
N LEU A 61 -4.45 14.76 -37.19
CA LEU A 61 -3.34 14.24 -36.38
C LEU A 61 -3.47 12.75 -36.08
N ALA A 62 -4.50 12.14 -36.58
CA ALA A 62 -4.87 10.75 -36.29
C ALA A 62 -3.80 9.72 -36.68
N ILE A 63 -2.94 10.03 -37.68
CA ILE A 63 -1.91 9.08 -38.13
C ILE A 63 -0.91 8.78 -37.01
N ASP A 64 -0.32 9.80 -36.43
CA ASP A 64 0.69 9.61 -35.41
C ASP A 64 0.07 9.03 -34.12
N GLY A 65 -1.15 9.47 -33.81
CA GLY A 65 -1.92 8.94 -32.67
C GLY A 65 -2.27 7.46 -32.86
N ARG A 66 -2.70 7.06 -34.05
CA ARG A 66 -3.03 5.65 -34.39
C ARG A 66 -1.77 4.78 -34.45
N GLU A 67 -0.65 5.29 -34.96
CA GLU A 67 0.63 4.60 -34.94
C GLU A 67 1.08 4.34 -33.48
N GLN A 68 0.93 5.34 -32.62
CA GLN A 68 1.24 5.22 -31.21
C GLN A 68 0.28 4.24 -30.49
N LEU A 69 -1.01 4.28 -30.84
CA LEU A 69 -1.98 3.33 -30.30
C LEU A 69 -1.65 1.88 -30.71
N MET A 70 -1.38 1.63 -31.99
CA MET A 70 -1.00 0.31 -32.48
C MET A 70 0.25 -0.21 -31.73
N PHE A 71 1.23 0.66 -31.51
CA PHE A 71 2.42 0.31 -30.72
C PHE A 71 2.07 -0.05 -29.27
N LEU A 72 1.22 0.73 -28.60
CA LEU A 72 0.82 0.47 -27.22
C LEU A 72 0.01 -0.83 -27.10
N LEU A 73 -0.96 -1.01 -27.99
CA LEU A 73 -1.77 -2.23 -28.03
C LEU A 73 -0.93 -3.48 -28.34
N SER A 74 0.12 -3.35 -29.15
CA SER A 74 1.02 -4.48 -29.38
C SER A 74 1.72 -4.96 -28.12
N ASN A 75 2.08 -4.05 -27.21
CA ASN A 75 2.63 -4.40 -25.90
C ASN A 75 1.58 -5.04 -24.97
N GLU A 76 0.35 -4.56 -24.99
CA GLU A 76 -0.73 -5.12 -24.18
C GLU A 76 -1.08 -6.55 -24.65
N VAL A 77 -1.25 -6.74 -25.94
CA VAL A 77 -1.55 -8.05 -26.54
C VAL A 77 -0.43 -9.06 -26.25
N MET A 78 0.82 -8.67 -26.42
CA MET A 78 1.96 -9.54 -26.08
C MET A 78 1.95 -9.95 -24.62
N ARG A 79 1.67 -9.01 -23.72
CA ARG A 79 1.60 -9.27 -22.28
C ARG A 79 0.47 -10.23 -21.90
N GLU A 80 -0.65 -10.16 -22.62
CA GLU A 80 -1.79 -11.05 -22.42
C GLU A 80 -1.52 -12.46 -22.96
N LEU A 81 -0.86 -12.57 -24.11
CA LEU A 81 -0.62 -13.85 -24.80
C LEU A 81 0.64 -14.58 -24.32
N VAL A 82 1.70 -13.87 -23.95
CA VAL A 82 2.96 -14.49 -23.50
C VAL A 82 2.83 -14.99 -22.07
N THR A 83 3.04 -16.29 -21.87
CA THR A 83 3.06 -16.91 -20.56
C THR A 83 4.40 -17.62 -20.30
N ALA A 84 4.65 -18.07 -19.07
CA ALA A 84 5.89 -18.76 -18.70
C ALA A 84 6.19 -20.00 -19.56
N ASN A 85 5.15 -20.64 -20.12
CA ASN A 85 5.25 -21.88 -20.89
C ASN A 85 4.75 -21.75 -22.32
N TYR A 86 4.35 -20.56 -22.75
CA TYR A 86 3.76 -20.34 -24.05
C TYR A 86 4.23 -19.02 -24.67
N THR A 87 4.79 -19.10 -25.86
CA THR A 87 5.09 -17.97 -26.74
C THR A 87 4.11 -18.00 -27.91
N PRO A 88 3.28 -16.97 -28.09
CA PRO A 88 2.32 -16.93 -29.18
C PRO A 88 3.04 -16.85 -30.53
N ASN A 89 2.40 -17.37 -31.57
CA ASN A 89 2.90 -17.19 -32.93
C ASN A 89 2.51 -15.83 -33.52
N GLU A 90 3.10 -15.49 -34.67
CA GLU A 90 2.89 -14.18 -35.32
C GLU A 90 1.41 -13.96 -35.71
N ASP A 91 0.69 -15.01 -36.16
CA ASP A 91 -0.72 -14.91 -36.55
C ASP A 91 -1.64 -14.64 -35.36
N GLU A 92 -1.38 -15.25 -34.23
CA GLU A 92 -2.14 -15.03 -32.98
C GLU A 92 -1.98 -13.60 -32.47
N VAL A 93 -0.74 -13.11 -32.41
CA VAL A 93 -0.48 -11.72 -32.02
C VAL A 93 -1.08 -10.73 -33.00
N THR A 94 -0.94 -11.00 -34.29
CA THR A 94 -1.48 -10.15 -35.37
C THR A 94 -3.00 -10.05 -35.27
N THR A 95 -3.69 -11.18 -35.11
CA THR A 95 -5.15 -11.24 -35.04
C THR A 95 -5.68 -10.51 -33.80
N ALA A 96 -5.11 -10.79 -32.65
CA ALA A 96 -5.49 -10.14 -31.39
C ALA A 96 -5.25 -8.62 -31.45
N LEU A 97 -4.09 -8.21 -31.94
CA LEU A 97 -3.73 -6.80 -32.08
C LEU A 97 -4.64 -6.07 -33.08
N TRP A 98 -4.95 -6.68 -34.23
CA TRP A 98 -5.81 -6.08 -35.22
C TRP A 98 -7.24 -5.89 -34.74
N ASN A 99 -7.81 -6.91 -34.06
CA ASN A 99 -9.15 -6.84 -33.52
C ASN A 99 -9.25 -5.70 -32.50
N ARG A 100 -8.32 -5.64 -31.54
CA ARG A 100 -8.30 -4.61 -30.50
C ARG A 100 -8.06 -3.21 -31.08
N PHE A 101 -7.22 -3.09 -32.10
CA PHE A 101 -7.01 -1.82 -32.77
C PHE A 101 -8.27 -1.32 -33.49
N CYS A 102 -9.04 -2.21 -34.13
CA CYS A 102 -10.32 -1.87 -34.78
C CYS A 102 -11.40 -1.44 -33.76
N GLU A 103 -11.34 -1.95 -32.54
CA GLU A 103 -12.24 -1.54 -31.46
C GLU A 103 -11.93 -0.13 -30.95
N GLU A 104 -10.64 0.22 -30.84
CA GLU A 104 -10.19 1.46 -30.23
C GLU A 104 -9.93 2.60 -31.23
N ALA A 105 -9.66 2.31 -32.51
CA ALA A 105 -9.35 3.27 -33.54
C ALA A 105 -10.44 3.42 -34.57
N ASP A 106 -10.67 4.63 -35.08
CA ASP A 106 -11.49 4.87 -36.27
C ASP A 106 -10.64 4.61 -37.52
N ILE A 107 -10.75 3.37 -38.05
CA ILE A 107 -10.03 2.93 -39.25
C ILE A 107 -10.64 3.44 -40.55
N SER A 108 -11.86 4.04 -40.53
CA SER A 108 -12.51 4.61 -41.69
C SER A 108 -11.84 5.89 -42.20
N VAL A 109 -11.08 6.56 -41.34
CA VAL A 109 -10.35 7.78 -41.72
C VAL A 109 -9.07 7.43 -42.45
N ILE A 110 -9.05 7.68 -43.76
CA ILE A 110 -7.87 7.55 -44.62
C ILE A 110 -6.99 8.81 -44.42
N SER A 111 -5.72 8.60 -44.18
CA SER A 111 -4.73 9.65 -43.98
C SER A 111 -3.71 9.67 -45.15
N ASP A 112 -2.77 10.61 -45.14
CA ASP A 112 -1.68 10.68 -46.12
C ASP A 112 -0.82 9.40 -46.15
N ARG A 113 -0.84 8.61 -45.10
CA ARG A 113 -0.21 7.28 -45.01
C ARG A 113 -0.97 6.20 -45.82
N GLY A 114 -2.25 6.41 -46.05
CA GLY A 114 -3.17 5.42 -46.63
C GLY A 114 -4.07 4.76 -45.58
N ALA A 115 -4.76 3.68 -45.99
CA ALA A 115 -5.64 2.93 -45.08
C ALA A 115 -4.84 2.05 -44.10
N TRP A 116 -5.32 1.91 -42.89
CA TRP A 116 -4.81 0.91 -41.94
C TRP A 116 -5.31 -0.48 -42.31
N THR A 117 -4.41 -1.45 -42.25
CA THR A 117 -4.70 -2.83 -42.61
C THR A 117 -4.13 -3.82 -41.61
N ILE A 118 -4.58 -5.07 -41.66
CA ILE A 118 -4.03 -6.14 -40.82
C ILE A 118 -2.51 -6.33 -40.99
N THR A 119 -1.97 -5.92 -42.15
CA THR A 119 -0.52 -5.97 -42.42
C THR A 119 0.28 -5.00 -41.51
N ASP A 120 -0.35 -3.91 -41.10
CA ASP A 120 0.27 -2.98 -40.13
C ASP A 120 0.37 -3.63 -38.75
N ALA A 121 -0.66 -4.37 -38.36
CA ALA A 121 -0.64 -5.17 -37.14
C ALA A 121 0.39 -6.31 -37.21
N ALA A 122 0.48 -7.01 -38.34
CA ALA A 122 1.48 -8.06 -38.55
C ALA A 122 2.92 -7.52 -38.42
N SER A 123 3.17 -6.33 -38.98
CA SER A 123 4.48 -5.68 -38.86
C SER A 123 4.85 -5.38 -37.38
N LYS A 124 3.89 -4.96 -36.58
CA LYS A 124 4.11 -4.71 -35.15
C LYS A 124 4.22 -6.01 -34.36
N ALA A 125 3.38 -7.01 -34.65
CA ALA A 125 3.43 -8.34 -34.04
C ALA A 125 4.81 -8.97 -34.22
N LYS A 126 5.31 -8.97 -35.44
CA LYS A 126 6.63 -9.47 -35.79
C LYS A 126 7.74 -8.73 -35.00
N ALA A 127 7.67 -7.40 -34.93
CA ALA A 127 8.63 -6.61 -34.22
C ALA A 127 8.63 -6.96 -32.71
N ARG A 128 7.44 -7.16 -32.11
CA ARG A 128 7.32 -7.54 -30.69
C ARG A 128 7.86 -8.94 -30.42
N LEU A 129 7.57 -9.90 -31.26
CA LEU A 129 8.11 -11.26 -31.16
C LEU A 129 9.63 -11.29 -31.27
N GLN A 130 10.20 -10.51 -32.20
CA GLN A 130 11.66 -10.36 -32.33
C GLN A 130 12.29 -9.71 -31.07
N GLU A 131 11.60 -8.76 -30.46
CA GLU A 131 12.03 -8.17 -29.19
C GLU A 131 11.96 -9.18 -28.05
N LEU A 132 10.94 -10.03 -28.02
CA LEU A 132 10.83 -11.13 -27.05
C LEU A 132 11.96 -12.15 -27.22
N GLU A 133 12.23 -12.60 -28.47
CA GLU A 133 13.33 -13.51 -28.78
C GLU A 133 14.71 -12.94 -28.45
N SER A 134 14.88 -11.63 -28.63
CA SER A 134 16.15 -10.93 -28.31
C SER A 134 16.24 -10.47 -26.85
N ASP A 135 15.26 -10.84 -25.98
CA ASP A 135 15.19 -10.44 -24.56
C ASP A 135 15.18 -8.90 -24.34
N THR A 136 14.64 -8.17 -25.30
CA THR A 136 14.53 -6.70 -25.27
C THR A 136 13.07 -6.21 -25.16
N TYR A 137 12.13 -7.13 -24.94
CA TYR A 137 10.73 -6.81 -24.86
C TYR A 137 10.36 -6.09 -23.56
N ASP A 138 9.61 -4.99 -23.66
CA ASP A 138 9.11 -4.23 -22.53
C ASP A 138 7.71 -4.69 -22.13
N PHE A 139 7.60 -5.44 -21.04
CA PHE A 139 6.34 -5.99 -20.53
C PHE A 139 5.43 -4.96 -19.82
N VAL A 140 5.78 -3.67 -19.83
CA VAL A 140 5.00 -2.63 -19.15
C VAL A 140 3.71 -2.32 -19.91
N SER A 141 2.57 -2.51 -19.25
CA SER A 141 1.27 -2.16 -19.83
C SER A 141 1.04 -0.63 -19.85
N ARG A 142 0.11 -0.19 -20.69
CA ARG A 142 -0.32 1.21 -20.76
C ARG A 142 -0.85 1.73 -19.42
N SER A 143 -1.59 0.89 -18.69
CA SER A 143 -2.17 1.21 -17.38
C SER A 143 -1.14 1.43 -16.27
N ASP A 144 0.07 0.87 -16.43
CA ASP A 144 1.14 1.03 -15.45
C ASP A 144 1.98 2.29 -15.68
N ARG A 145 1.80 2.98 -16.82
CA ARG A 145 2.57 4.19 -17.16
C ARG A 145 1.86 5.46 -16.76
N THR A 146 2.58 6.33 -16.09
CA THR A 146 2.12 7.67 -15.70
C THR A 146 3.11 8.75 -16.14
N THR A 147 2.65 9.98 -16.16
CA THR A 147 3.48 11.14 -16.52
C THR A 147 3.38 12.24 -15.48
N LEU A 148 4.45 12.97 -15.29
CA LEU A 148 4.42 14.17 -14.45
C LEU A 148 3.55 15.25 -15.10
N VAL A 149 2.74 15.87 -14.26
CA VAL A 149 1.94 17.07 -14.62
C VAL A 149 2.42 18.27 -13.81
N ALA A 150 1.97 19.47 -14.18
CA ALA A 150 2.27 20.68 -13.41
C ALA A 150 1.75 20.53 -11.97
N GLY A 151 2.53 20.98 -10.99
CA GLY A 151 2.12 20.94 -9.60
C GLY A 151 0.93 21.88 -9.33
N THR A 152 0.06 21.48 -8.41
CA THR A 152 -1.08 22.31 -7.97
C THR A 152 -0.64 23.50 -7.12
N GLY A 153 0.56 23.41 -6.54
CA GLY A 153 1.06 24.38 -5.55
C GLY A 153 0.38 24.30 -4.18
N LYS A 154 -0.52 23.31 -3.99
CA LYS A 154 -1.32 23.15 -2.77
C LYS A 154 -0.59 22.37 -1.66
N VAL A 155 0.57 21.77 -1.93
CA VAL A 155 1.32 21.03 -0.91
C VAL A 155 1.72 21.97 0.21
N LYS A 156 1.02 21.88 1.32
CA LYS A 156 1.48 22.45 2.59
C LYS A 156 2.68 21.61 3.06
N ARG A 157 3.87 22.13 2.84
CA ARG A 157 5.09 21.49 3.37
C ARG A 157 5.06 21.61 4.88
N PRO A 158 4.88 20.52 5.64
CA PRO A 158 4.95 20.59 7.10
C PRO A 158 6.34 21.07 7.52
N LYS A 159 6.39 21.82 8.62
CA LYS A 159 7.66 22.24 9.19
C LYS A 159 8.27 21.04 9.90
N LEU A 160 9.26 20.42 9.28
CA LEU A 160 10.06 19.37 9.91
C LEU A 160 10.90 19.98 11.03
N ILE A 161 10.93 19.29 12.16
CA ILE A 161 11.76 19.68 13.31
C ILE A 161 12.74 18.57 13.65
N GLU A 162 13.84 18.94 14.28
CA GLU A 162 14.83 17.97 14.77
C GLU A 162 14.26 17.09 15.87
N VAL A 163 14.72 15.84 15.95
CA VAL A 163 14.20 14.82 16.87
C VAL A 163 14.19 15.27 18.32
N ASN A 164 15.23 15.97 18.78
CA ASN A 164 15.30 16.48 20.17
C ASN A 164 14.21 17.54 20.43
N ASN A 165 13.96 18.43 19.47
CA ASN A 165 12.88 19.42 19.57
C ASN A 165 11.51 18.76 19.53
N ALA A 166 11.36 17.69 18.74
CA ALA A 166 10.12 16.91 18.71
C ALA A 166 9.86 16.18 20.02
N GLN A 167 10.90 15.64 20.66
CA GLN A 167 10.79 15.02 21.96
C GLN A 167 10.44 16.04 23.05
N SER A 168 11.05 17.23 23.02
CA SER A 168 10.70 18.32 23.97
C SER A 168 9.26 18.79 23.78
N LYS A 169 8.79 18.91 22.54
CA LYS A 169 7.41 19.27 22.22
C LYS A 169 6.44 18.18 22.67
N LEU A 170 6.76 16.89 22.43
CA LEU A 170 5.96 15.77 22.92
C LEU A 170 5.90 15.77 24.45
N SER A 171 7.04 15.97 25.11
CA SER A 171 7.07 16.07 26.59
C SER A 171 6.14 17.17 27.10
N SER A 172 6.19 18.36 26.50
CA SER A 172 5.33 19.49 26.91
C SER A 172 3.84 19.19 26.74
N ILE A 173 3.45 18.47 25.66
CA ILE A 173 2.06 18.03 25.45
C ILE A 173 1.66 17.02 26.51
N LEU A 174 2.54 16.05 26.80
CA LEU A 174 2.28 15.04 27.82
C LEU A 174 2.26 15.64 29.24
N ASP A 175 3.14 16.60 29.53
CA ASP A 175 3.13 17.32 30.82
C ASP A 175 1.76 17.98 31.03
N GLY A 176 1.26 18.78 30.10
CA GLY A 176 -0.07 19.39 30.19
C GLY A 176 -1.19 18.35 30.28
N PHE A 177 -1.15 17.28 29.51
CA PHE A 177 -2.16 16.20 29.57
C PHE A 177 -2.21 15.53 30.96
N PHE A 178 -1.05 15.19 31.55
CA PHE A 178 -0.99 14.54 32.86
C PHE A 178 -1.22 15.51 34.03
N GLU A 179 -0.96 16.81 33.83
CA GLU A 179 -1.32 17.86 34.79
C GLU A 179 -2.84 18.00 34.88
N ASP A 180 -3.53 18.17 33.72
CA ASP A 180 -5.00 18.22 33.66
C ASP A 180 -5.64 16.97 34.26
N LEU A 181 -5.08 15.78 33.94
CA LEU A 181 -5.53 14.50 34.50
C LEU A 181 -5.34 14.47 36.00
N GLY A 182 -4.23 15.03 36.51
CA GLY A 182 -3.90 15.12 37.92
C GLY A 182 -4.83 16.05 38.72
N GLU A 183 -5.36 17.07 38.06
CA GLU A 183 -6.33 18.03 38.59
C GLU A 183 -7.79 17.51 38.55
N GLY A 184 -8.01 16.33 37.97
CA GLY A 184 -9.33 15.71 37.88
C GLY A 184 -10.12 16.13 36.63
N ALA A 185 -9.47 16.77 35.66
CA ALA A 185 -10.02 16.98 34.33
C ALA A 185 -10.04 15.66 33.55
N ASN A 186 -10.77 15.65 32.43
CA ASN A 186 -10.86 14.51 31.53
C ASN A 186 -10.18 14.87 30.20
N PRO A 187 -8.83 15.01 30.14
CA PRO A 187 -8.14 15.38 28.92
C PRO A 187 -8.28 14.30 27.85
N ARG A 188 -8.45 14.73 26.62
CA ARG A 188 -8.58 13.84 25.47
C ARG A 188 -7.70 14.35 24.32
N ALA A 189 -6.64 13.62 23.99
CA ALA A 189 -5.68 14.05 22.98
C ALA A 189 -5.33 12.94 21.99
N ALA A 190 -5.13 13.32 20.72
CA ALA A 190 -4.56 12.49 19.68
C ALA A 190 -3.19 13.07 19.26
N ILE A 191 -2.13 12.29 19.38
CA ILE A 191 -0.77 12.69 19.03
C ILE A 191 -0.29 11.93 17.81
N ARG A 192 -0.28 12.62 16.65
CA ARG A 192 0.34 12.14 15.43
C ARG A 192 1.79 12.59 15.39
N LEU A 193 2.71 11.66 15.56
CA LEU A 193 4.15 11.94 15.60
C LEU A 193 4.88 10.94 14.71
N THR A 194 5.85 11.43 13.90
CA THR A 194 6.68 10.59 13.03
C THR A 194 7.17 9.33 13.76
N MET A 195 7.07 8.18 13.08
CA MET A 195 7.44 6.88 13.67
C MET A 195 8.89 6.84 14.18
N GLY A 196 9.10 6.08 15.25
CA GLY A 196 10.43 5.90 15.84
C GLY A 196 10.90 7.04 16.73
N THR A 197 10.13 8.12 16.91
CA THR A 197 10.53 9.28 17.73
C THR A 197 10.49 9.00 19.26
N GLY A 198 9.90 7.87 19.68
CA GLY A 198 9.87 7.47 21.09
C GLY A 198 8.57 7.83 21.83
N LYS A 199 7.42 7.89 21.13
CA LYS A 199 6.08 8.13 21.71
C LYS A 199 5.84 7.30 22.95
N THR A 200 5.87 5.98 22.81
CA THR A 200 5.59 5.01 23.86
C THR A 200 6.55 5.20 25.05
N LYS A 201 7.85 5.36 24.79
CA LYS A 201 8.87 5.56 25.83
C LYS A 201 8.60 6.82 26.66
N GLN A 202 8.28 7.94 26.02
CA GLN A 202 7.97 9.18 26.75
C GLN A 202 6.65 9.08 27.51
N THR A 203 5.62 8.51 26.91
CA THR A 203 4.33 8.28 27.58
C THR A 203 4.52 7.43 28.83
N VAL A 204 5.30 6.35 28.76
CA VAL A 204 5.62 5.52 29.94
C VAL A 204 6.37 6.31 31.00
N ALA A 205 7.31 7.19 30.62
CA ALA A 205 8.04 8.02 31.58
C ALA A 205 7.11 8.98 32.34
N HIS A 206 6.20 9.66 31.63
CA HIS A 206 5.20 10.55 32.27
C HIS A 206 4.20 9.76 33.10
N LEU A 207 3.80 8.57 32.64
CA LEU A 207 2.93 7.68 33.39
C LEU A 207 3.57 7.22 34.72
N LYS A 208 4.88 6.90 34.72
CA LYS A 208 5.64 6.56 35.91
C LYS A 208 5.65 7.73 36.92
N THR A 209 5.86 8.95 36.45
CA THR A 209 5.85 10.16 37.29
C THR A 209 4.46 10.40 37.86
N TYR A 210 3.40 10.28 37.05
CA TYR A 210 2.03 10.45 37.51
C TYR A 210 1.65 9.45 38.62
N LEU A 211 1.93 8.16 38.40
CA LEU A 211 1.57 7.09 39.31
C LEU A 211 2.44 7.04 40.59
N ALA A 212 3.60 7.72 40.59
CA ALA A 212 4.40 7.83 41.80
C ALA A 212 3.70 8.60 42.95
N THR A 213 2.74 9.47 42.60
CA THR A 213 2.02 10.33 43.56
C THR A 213 0.52 10.00 43.63
N LYS A 214 0.00 9.09 42.85
CA LYS A 214 -1.42 8.73 42.80
C LYS A 214 -1.61 7.28 43.26
N TYR A 215 -2.81 7.01 43.78
CA TYR A 215 -3.22 5.70 44.28
C TYR A 215 -4.59 5.33 43.72
N GLY A 216 -4.86 4.05 43.62
CA GLY A 216 -6.14 3.51 43.15
C GLY A 216 -6.44 3.82 41.68
N GLN A 217 -5.43 4.19 40.89
CA GLN A 217 -5.62 4.52 39.46
C GLN A 217 -5.76 3.26 38.62
N ARG A 218 -6.71 3.26 37.70
CA ARG A 218 -6.92 2.19 36.72
C ARG A 218 -6.67 2.72 35.36
N ILE A 219 -5.68 2.14 34.67
CA ILE A 219 -5.22 2.55 33.35
C ILE A 219 -5.39 1.39 32.40
N GLU A 220 -5.93 1.66 31.23
CA GLU A 220 -6.08 0.70 30.15
C GLU A 220 -5.21 1.11 28.97
N VAL A 221 -4.37 0.19 28.52
CA VAL A 221 -3.50 0.36 27.36
C VAL A 221 -3.96 -0.60 26.27
N TYR A 222 -4.18 -0.08 25.07
CA TYR A 222 -4.62 -0.86 23.91
C TYR A 222 -3.56 -0.81 22.82
N VAL A 223 -3.14 -1.99 22.35
CA VAL A 223 -2.08 -2.17 21.35
C VAL A 223 -2.54 -3.09 20.22
N PRO A 224 -1.93 -3.04 19.02
CA PRO A 224 -2.35 -3.88 17.90
C PRO A 224 -2.28 -5.38 18.16
N ARG A 225 -1.24 -5.86 18.86
CA ARG A 225 -0.92 -7.29 19.01
C ARG A 225 -0.22 -7.57 20.35
N HIS A 226 -0.18 -8.86 20.72
CA HIS A 226 0.40 -9.29 21.98
C HIS A 226 1.92 -9.06 22.09
N ASP A 227 2.68 -9.14 20.99
CA ASP A 227 4.12 -8.84 20.98
C ASP A 227 4.42 -7.37 21.39
N LEU A 228 3.56 -6.44 20.95
CA LEU A 228 3.64 -5.04 21.42
C LEU A 228 3.15 -4.86 22.87
N ALA A 229 2.24 -5.71 23.33
CA ALA A 229 1.86 -5.74 24.74
C ALA A 229 3.04 -6.18 25.63
N ASP A 230 3.82 -7.18 25.17
CA ASP A 230 5.05 -7.60 25.85
C ASP A 230 6.11 -6.48 25.92
N ASP A 231 6.23 -5.67 24.84
CA ASP A 231 7.12 -4.50 24.83
C ASP A 231 6.66 -3.40 25.80
N TRP A 232 5.33 -3.18 25.89
CA TRP A 232 4.74 -2.27 26.88
C TRP A 232 4.99 -2.77 28.30
N GLU A 233 4.74 -4.06 28.60
CA GLU A 233 4.96 -4.68 29.90
C GLU A 233 6.42 -4.50 30.37
N LYS A 234 7.38 -4.80 29.51
CA LYS A 234 8.82 -4.56 29.77
C LYS A 234 9.13 -3.08 30.05
N SER A 235 8.51 -2.18 29.29
CA SER A 235 8.71 -0.73 29.47
C SER A 235 8.15 -0.21 30.78
N LEU A 236 7.15 -0.88 31.35
CA LEU A 236 6.50 -0.56 32.61
C LEU A 236 7.20 -1.18 33.83
N GLU A 237 8.28 -1.94 33.65
CA GLU A 237 9.05 -2.48 34.77
C GLU A 237 9.43 -1.38 35.80
N GLY A 238 9.21 -1.64 37.08
CA GLY A 238 9.47 -0.72 38.16
C GLY A 238 8.47 0.43 38.33
N ILE A 239 7.32 0.39 37.66
CA ILE A 239 6.23 1.34 37.88
C ILE A 239 5.48 1.03 39.20
N ASN A 240 4.94 2.08 39.84
CA ASN A 240 4.10 1.93 41.02
C ASN A 240 2.67 1.51 40.66
N ALA A 241 2.54 0.33 40.03
CA ALA A 241 1.26 -0.26 39.63
C ALA A 241 1.41 -1.75 39.40
N LYS A 242 0.34 -2.50 39.58
CA LYS A 242 0.22 -3.88 39.12
C LYS A 242 -0.03 -3.87 37.62
N VAL A 243 0.87 -4.46 36.83
CA VAL A 243 0.75 -4.57 35.39
C VAL A 243 0.17 -5.93 35.01
N ILE A 244 -0.88 -5.94 34.20
CA ILE A 244 -1.58 -7.16 33.77
C ILE A 244 -1.65 -7.16 32.25
N HIS A 245 -0.95 -8.10 31.60
CA HIS A 245 -1.14 -8.40 30.19
C HIS A 245 -2.36 -9.31 30.03
N VAL A 246 -3.42 -8.81 29.43
CA VAL A 246 -4.70 -9.52 29.33
C VAL A 246 -4.71 -10.41 28.09
N TYR A 247 -4.76 -11.71 28.33
CA TYR A 247 -4.85 -12.74 27.28
C TYR A 247 -6.31 -13.18 27.04
N PRO A 248 -6.67 -13.56 25.80
CA PRO A 248 -8.00 -14.10 25.49
C PRO A 248 -8.20 -15.51 26.09
N ARG A 249 -9.43 -15.98 26.06
CA ARG A 249 -9.81 -17.32 26.55
C ARG A 249 -9.12 -18.44 25.80
N THR A 250 -8.95 -18.27 24.49
CA THR A 250 -8.36 -19.25 23.57
C THR A 250 -6.90 -18.88 23.28
N GLY A 251 -6.01 -19.85 23.04
CA GLY A 251 -4.57 -19.64 22.87
C GLY A 251 -4.16 -18.93 21.56
N GLY A 252 -5.10 -18.30 20.84
CA GLY A 252 -4.86 -17.70 19.54
C GLY A 252 -4.67 -18.72 18.42
N LYS A 253 -3.77 -18.42 17.48
CA LYS A 253 -3.48 -19.32 16.36
C LYS A 253 -2.53 -20.44 16.79
N TRP A 254 -2.79 -21.64 16.30
CA TRP A 254 -1.86 -22.76 16.43
C TRP A 254 -0.66 -22.53 15.49
N ASN A 255 0.55 -22.68 16.04
CA ASN A 255 1.79 -22.66 15.27
C ASN A 255 2.27 -24.09 15.03
N GLU A 256 2.21 -24.55 13.77
CA GLU A 256 2.58 -25.93 13.40
C GLU A 256 4.06 -26.24 13.61
N GLU A 257 4.94 -25.25 13.42
CA GLU A 257 6.39 -25.41 13.60
C GLU A 257 6.78 -25.53 15.08
N ALA A 258 6.23 -24.63 15.89
CA ALA A 258 6.47 -24.60 17.34
C ALA A 258 5.61 -25.61 18.10
N LYS A 259 4.59 -26.20 17.48
CA LYS A 259 3.57 -27.07 18.11
C LYS A 259 2.96 -26.48 19.38
N THR A 260 2.69 -25.21 19.36
CA THR A 260 2.11 -24.47 20.47
C THR A 260 1.17 -23.38 19.96
N TYR A 261 0.33 -22.88 20.85
CA TYR A 261 -0.45 -21.67 20.55
C TYR A 261 0.40 -20.41 20.68
N THR A 262 -0.01 -19.35 19.99
CA THR A 262 0.72 -18.07 19.95
C THR A 262 0.75 -17.35 21.29
N HIS A 263 -0.16 -17.69 22.22
CA HIS A 263 -0.21 -17.18 23.60
C HIS A 263 -0.88 -18.19 24.54
N PRO A 264 -0.83 -17.97 25.87
CA PRO A 264 -1.41 -18.88 26.85
C PRO A 264 -2.92 -19.13 26.66
N ILE A 265 -3.35 -20.37 26.87
CA ILE A 265 -4.77 -20.72 26.95
C ILE A 265 -5.26 -20.41 28.37
N MET A 266 -6.16 -19.43 28.49
CA MET A 266 -6.67 -18.98 29.78
C MET A 266 -7.96 -19.68 30.21
N CYS A 267 -8.65 -20.40 29.33
CA CYS A 267 -9.90 -21.09 29.61
C CYS A 267 -9.72 -22.62 29.56
N GLN A 268 -10.11 -23.31 30.62
CA GLN A 268 -10.07 -24.77 30.65
C GLN A 268 -11.04 -25.43 29.62
N ARG A 269 -11.99 -24.66 29.11
CA ARG A 269 -12.99 -25.05 28.10
C ARG A 269 -12.71 -24.39 26.74
N ALA A 270 -11.44 -24.15 26.42
CA ALA A 270 -11.04 -23.36 25.25
C ALA A 270 -11.66 -23.84 23.93
N ASP A 271 -11.74 -25.19 23.73
CA ASP A 271 -12.32 -25.75 22.50
C ASP A 271 -13.82 -25.50 22.39
N TYR A 272 -14.55 -25.60 23.49
CA TYR A 272 -15.98 -25.26 23.50
C TYR A 272 -16.21 -23.75 23.31
N VAL A 273 -15.37 -22.93 23.91
CA VAL A 273 -15.42 -21.47 23.74
C VAL A 273 -15.15 -21.09 22.30
N ARG A 274 -14.17 -21.72 21.67
CA ARG A 274 -13.82 -21.50 20.25
C ARG A 274 -14.99 -21.88 19.34
N ASP A 275 -15.63 -23.01 19.59
CA ASP A 275 -16.81 -23.45 18.83
C ASP A 275 -18.00 -22.47 18.98
N LEU A 276 -18.22 -21.91 20.18
CA LEU A 276 -19.21 -20.86 20.39
C LEU A 276 -18.87 -19.57 19.66
N GLU A 277 -17.61 -19.16 19.70
CA GLU A 277 -17.11 -17.95 19.08
C GLU A 277 -17.20 -18.03 17.55
N GLU A 278 -16.74 -19.13 16.95
CA GLU A 278 -16.81 -19.41 15.52
C GLU A 278 -18.24 -19.43 14.98
N LYS A 279 -19.21 -19.80 15.82
CA LYS A 279 -20.63 -19.84 15.47
C LYS A 279 -21.42 -18.62 15.94
N GLY A 280 -20.74 -17.57 16.37
CA GLY A 280 -21.33 -16.27 16.68
C GLY A 280 -22.12 -16.22 18.00
N HIS A 281 -21.97 -17.18 18.93
CA HIS A 281 -22.69 -17.18 20.22
C HIS A 281 -22.00 -16.31 21.29
N SER A 282 -22.78 -15.81 22.25
CA SER A 282 -22.25 -15.15 23.44
C SER A 282 -21.56 -16.19 24.33
N ILE A 283 -20.27 -15.98 24.59
CA ILE A 283 -19.45 -16.91 25.37
C ILE A 283 -19.88 -16.88 26.84
N TYR A 284 -19.98 -15.67 27.44
CA TYR A 284 -20.21 -15.53 28.85
C TYR A 284 -21.53 -16.16 29.29
N GLY A 285 -22.63 -15.88 28.59
CA GLY A 285 -23.97 -16.41 28.89
C GLY A 285 -24.15 -17.90 28.60
N ASN A 286 -23.35 -18.49 27.71
CA ASN A 286 -23.47 -19.89 27.30
C ASN A 286 -22.41 -20.82 27.93
N ALA A 287 -21.28 -20.27 28.40
CA ALA A 287 -20.17 -21.06 28.90
C ALA A 287 -19.68 -20.70 30.32
N CYS A 288 -19.89 -19.47 30.78
CA CYS A 288 -19.34 -19.01 32.07
C CYS A 288 -20.41 -18.90 33.16
N LEU A 289 -21.49 -18.17 32.91
CA LEU A 289 -22.59 -17.94 33.86
C LEU A 289 -23.92 -17.87 33.15
N SER A 290 -24.85 -18.74 33.51
CA SER A 290 -26.22 -18.68 33.01
C SER A 290 -26.96 -17.48 33.61
N ARG A 291 -27.44 -16.58 32.76
CA ARG A 291 -28.24 -15.42 33.20
C ARG A 291 -29.64 -15.79 33.71
N THR A 292 -30.15 -16.95 33.30
CA THR A 292 -31.51 -17.40 33.65
C THR A 292 -31.54 -18.28 34.89
N SER A 293 -30.57 -19.22 35.03
CA SER A 293 -30.53 -20.16 36.16
C SER A 293 -29.53 -19.75 37.24
N GLY A 294 -28.59 -18.82 36.98
CA GLY A 294 -27.52 -18.50 37.90
C GLY A 294 -26.44 -19.57 37.98
N GLU A 295 -26.54 -20.62 37.18
CA GLU A 295 -25.61 -21.74 37.14
C GLU A 295 -24.23 -21.30 36.58
N GLN A 296 -23.15 -21.75 37.22
CA GLN A 296 -21.78 -21.37 36.88
C GLN A 296 -21.02 -22.53 36.26
N CYS A 297 -20.02 -22.18 35.41
CA CYS A 297 -19.03 -23.14 34.95
C CYS A 297 -18.29 -23.78 36.14
N SER A 298 -17.99 -25.07 36.09
CA SER A 298 -17.27 -25.78 37.13
C SER A 298 -15.90 -25.17 37.48
N TYR A 299 -15.30 -24.47 36.53
CA TYR A 299 -14.02 -23.77 36.74
C TYR A 299 -14.18 -22.29 37.11
N PHE A 300 -15.40 -21.80 37.33
CA PHE A 300 -15.68 -20.36 37.50
C PHE A 300 -14.93 -19.74 38.69
N GLY A 301 -14.80 -20.46 39.80
CA GLY A 301 -14.13 -19.99 41.04
C GLY A 301 -12.61 -19.81 40.90
N GLY A 302 -11.94 -20.62 40.06
CA GLY A 302 -10.51 -20.56 39.77
C GLY A 302 -10.20 -20.43 38.28
N CYS A 303 -10.96 -19.59 37.56
CA CYS A 303 -10.81 -19.38 36.13
C CYS A 303 -9.68 -18.38 35.86
N ALA A 304 -8.57 -18.87 35.31
CA ALA A 304 -7.42 -18.03 34.96
C ALA A 304 -7.78 -16.82 34.06
N TYR A 305 -8.76 -16.99 33.16
CA TYR A 305 -9.25 -15.86 32.37
C TYR A 305 -9.93 -14.79 33.23
N LEU A 306 -10.85 -15.18 34.12
CA LEU A 306 -11.58 -14.24 34.98
C LEU A 306 -10.67 -13.63 36.07
N ASP A 307 -9.66 -14.38 36.53
CA ASP A 307 -8.71 -13.90 37.55
C ASP A 307 -7.87 -12.71 37.08
N GLN A 308 -7.72 -12.52 35.76
CA GLN A 308 -7.10 -11.31 35.20
C GLN A 308 -7.89 -10.03 35.55
N PHE A 309 -9.18 -10.13 35.85
CA PHE A 309 -10.08 -8.99 36.14
C PHE A 309 -10.55 -8.93 37.60
N ARG A 310 -10.26 -9.98 38.39
CA ARG A 310 -10.64 -10.00 39.82
C ARG A 310 -9.61 -9.23 40.61
N PRO A 311 -10.02 -8.23 41.39
CA PRO A 311 -9.11 -7.61 42.38
C PRO A 311 -8.68 -8.70 43.39
N SER A 312 -7.40 -8.74 43.74
CA SER A 312 -6.96 -9.55 44.88
C SER A 312 -7.57 -8.98 46.20
N GLU A 313 -7.70 -9.79 47.24
CA GLU A 313 -8.23 -9.31 48.53
C GLU A 313 -7.42 -8.14 49.11
N ASP A 314 -6.14 -8.05 48.71
CA ASP A 314 -5.22 -6.96 49.07
C ASP A 314 -5.38 -5.69 48.20
N ASP A 315 -6.05 -5.77 47.03
CA ASP A 315 -6.16 -4.69 46.03
C ASP A 315 -7.38 -3.76 46.27
N LEU A 316 -8.02 -3.79 47.41
CA LEU A 316 -9.25 -3.03 47.68
C LEU A 316 -9.10 -1.50 47.60
N GLY A 317 -8.75 -1.03 46.37
CA GLY A 317 -8.85 0.38 46.00
C GLY A 317 -7.62 1.24 46.31
N THR A 318 -6.53 0.67 46.79
CA THR A 318 -5.33 1.41 47.19
C THR A 318 -4.18 1.28 46.21
N GLU A 319 -4.11 0.18 45.48
CA GLU A 319 -3.03 -0.08 44.51
C GLU A 319 -3.42 0.41 43.09
N ASN A 320 -2.44 0.95 42.36
CA ASN A 320 -2.61 1.31 40.96
C ASN A 320 -2.59 0.05 40.07
N ALA A 321 -3.40 0.02 39.03
CA ALA A 321 -3.44 -1.10 38.08
C ALA A 321 -3.36 -0.60 36.64
N ILE A 322 -2.54 -1.29 35.83
CA ILE A 322 -2.44 -1.09 34.38
C ILE A 322 -2.80 -2.40 33.69
N SER A 323 -3.86 -2.39 32.88
CA SER A 323 -4.26 -3.53 32.07
C SER A 323 -3.91 -3.28 30.61
N ILE A 324 -3.15 -4.18 29.98
CA ILE A 324 -2.73 -4.09 28.59
C ILE A 324 -3.57 -5.05 27.78
N TYR A 325 -4.25 -4.53 26.78
CA TYR A 325 -5.17 -5.24 25.89
C TYR A 325 -4.72 -5.14 24.44
N THR A 326 -5.18 -6.07 23.61
CA THR A 326 -5.14 -5.89 22.15
C THR A 326 -6.30 -4.99 21.67
N HIS A 327 -6.13 -4.34 20.49
CA HIS A 327 -7.17 -3.46 19.89
C HIS A 327 -8.53 -4.14 19.73
N ALA A 328 -8.58 -5.45 19.56
CA ALA A 328 -9.84 -6.19 19.48
C ALA A 328 -10.71 -5.95 20.73
N SER A 329 -10.09 -5.79 21.88
CA SER A 329 -10.78 -5.58 23.16
C SER A 329 -11.43 -4.20 23.30
N LEU A 330 -11.01 -3.18 22.48
CA LEU A 330 -11.68 -1.85 22.45
C LEU A 330 -13.16 -1.95 22.09
N PHE A 331 -13.54 -2.99 21.33
CA PHE A 331 -14.85 -3.15 20.73
C PHE A 331 -15.72 -4.22 21.41
N LEU A 332 -15.16 -4.95 22.38
CA LEU A 332 -15.86 -6.02 23.08
C LEU A 332 -16.69 -5.46 24.25
N SER A 333 -17.95 -5.90 24.36
CA SER A 333 -18.73 -5.66 25.55
C SER A 333 -18.18 -6.53 26.69
N ARG A 334 -17.80 -5.90 27.78
CA ARG A 334 -17.30 -6.60 28.97
C ARG A 334 -18.47 -7.12 29.80
N ASN A 335 -18.31 -8.29 30.40
CA ASN A 335 -19.23 -8.83 31.38
C ASN A 335 -19.01 -8.17 32.77
N GLU A 336 -19.83 -8.53 33.75
CA GLU A 336 -19.77 -7.90 35.10
C GLU A 336 -18.41 -8.08 35.76
N PHE A 337 -17.70 -9.17 35.52
CA PHE A 337 -16.37 -9.43 36.10
C PHE A 337 -15.26 -8.69 35.35
N GLU A 338 -15.43 -8.46 34.06
CA GLU A 338 -14.53 -7.68 33.22
C GLU A 338 -14.82 -6.18 33.34
N ARG A 339 -16.01 -5.79 33.83
CA ARG A 339 -16.40 -4.41 34.15
C ARG A 339 -15.87 -4.05 35.52
N GLN A 340 -14.60 -3.71 35.55
CA GLN A 340 -14.10 -2.92 36.68
C GLN A 340 -14.70 -1.51 36.60
N ALA A 341 -14.44 -0.68 37.63
CA ALA A 341 -14.80 0.74 37.58
C ALA A 341 -14.24 1.39 36.29
N ASP A 342 -14.86 2.48 35.83
CA ASP A 342 -14.39 3.22 34.67
C ASP A 342 -12.89 3.54 34.76
N PRO A 343 -12.15 3.40 33.64
CA PRO A 343 -10.72 3.69 33.66
C PRO A 343 -10.46 5.17 33.92
N HIS A 344 -9.46 5.47 34.73
CA HIS A 344 -8.99 6.83 34.95
C HIS A 344 -8.20 7.37 33.74
N LEU A 345 -7.67 6.50 32.92
CA LEU A 345 -6.98 6.85 31.67
C LEU A 345 -7.04 5.67 30.70
N VAL A 346 -7.32 5.97 29.44
CA VAL A 346 -7.21 5.04 28.32
C VAL A 346 -6.10 5.51 27.39
N ILE A 347 -5.14 4.64 27.12
CA ILE A 347 -4.07 4.86 26.15
C ILE A 347 -4.29 3.92 24.97
N ILE A 348 -4.36 4.44 23.76
CA ILE A 348 -4.47 3.66 22.53
C ILE A 348 -3.20 3.91 21.72
N ASP A 349 -2.38 2.88 21.53
CA ASP A 349 -1.11 2.97 20.80
C ASP A 349 -1.26 2.32 19.43
N GLU A 350 -0.91 3.04 18.38
CA GLU A 350 -1.02 2.71 16.94
C GLU A 350 -2.48 2.69 16.39
N ALA A 351 -2.61 2.61 15.05
CA ALA A 351 -3.88 2.65 14.34
C ALA A 351 -4.77 1.42 14.62
N PHE A 352 -6.01 1.64 14.99
CA PHE A 352 -7.00 0.60 15.34
C PHE A 352 -8.09 0.37 14.27
N LEU A 353 -8.11 1.13 13.17
CA LEU A 353 -9.16 1.08 12.14
C LEU A 353 -9.41 -0.34 11.62
N SER A 354 -8.35 -1.10 11.33
CA SER A 354 -8.48 -2.49 10.85
C SER A 354 -9.22 -3.40 11.84
N SER A 355 -9.10 -3.16 13.15
CA SER A 355 -9.85 -3.88 14.18
C SER A 355 -11.29 -3.41 14.30
N ALA A 356 -11.54 -2.12 14.00
CA ALA A 356 -12.88 -1.53 14.02
C ALA A 356 -13.79 -2.06 12.91
N VAL A 357 -13.23 -2.27 11.71
CA VAL A 357 -13.98 -2.68 10.49
C VAL A 357 -13.80 -4.16 10.12
N SER A 358 -13.09 -4.93 10.93
CA SER A 358 -12.87 -6.35 10.68
C SER A 358 -14.15 -7.20 10.85
N ASN A 359 -14.27 -8.25 10.04
CA ASN A 359 -15.37 -9.22 10.11
C ASN A 359 -16.76 -8.59 9.92
N MET A 360 -16.91 -7.80 8.85
CA MET A 360 -18.23 -7.31 8.45
C MET A 360 -19.17 -8.48 8.11
N PRO A 361 -20.37 -8.55 8.72
CA PRO A 361 -21.34 -9.59 8.40
C PRO A 361 -21.76 -9.50 6.92
N SER A 362 -22.01 -10.64 6.32
CA SER A 362 -22.61 -10.73 4.99
C SER A 362 -23.67 -11.84 4.94
N ILE A 363 -24.58 -11.73 3.99
CA ILE A 363 -25.70 -12.66 3.81
C ILE A 363 -25.82 -13.01 2.34
N GLN A 364 -25.91 -14.31 2.04
CA GLN A 364 -26.18 -14.77 0.68
C GLN A 364 -27.51 -14.22 0.18
N VAL A 365 -27.53 -13.74 -1.07
CA VAL A 365 -28.76 -13.22 -1.72
C VAL A 365 -29.92 -14.22 -1.62
N GLY A 366 -29.66 -15.53 -1.79
CA GLY A 366 -30.66 -16.57 -1.63
C GLY A 366 -31.28 -16.64 -0.24
N ASP A 367 -30.48 -16.35 0.80
CA ASP A 367 -31.01 -16.33 2.18
C ASP A 367 -31.92 -15.13 2.43
N VAL A 368 -31.60 -13.97 1.86
CA VAL A 368 -32.44 -12.76 1.96
C VAL A 368 -33.78 -13.01 1.31
N THR A 369 -33.80 -13.52 0.07
CA THR A 369 -35.06 -13.79 -0.65
C THR A 369 -35.87 -14.91 -0.05
N GLN A 370 -35.23 -15.87 0.63
CA GLN A 370 -35.91 -16.99 1.29
C GLN A 370 -36.59 -16.61 2.61
N HIS A 371 -35.88 -15.81 3.44
CA HIS A 371 -36.25 -15.60 4.84
C HIS A 371 -36.88 -14.22 5.12
N ILE A 372 -36.68 -13.23 4.27
CA ILE A 372 -37.31 -11.91 4.41
C ILE A 372 -38.64 -11.91 3.69
N ARG A 373 -39.67 -12.17 4.45
CA ARG A 373 -41.09 -12.19 3.99
C ARG A 373 -41.97 -11.54 5.03
N PHE A 374 -42.96 -10.79 4.55
CA PHE A 374 -43.99 -10.19 5.37
C PHE A 374 -45.34 -10.42 4.69
N ASP A 375 -46.38 -10.81 5.42
CA ASP A 375 -47.69 -11.15 4.84
C ASP A 375 -48.30 -9.99 4.05
N GLY A 376 -48.04 -8.74 4.45
CA GLY A 376 -48.47 -7.54 3.74
C GLY A 376 -47.62 -7.22 2.49
N HIS A 377 -46.42 -7.82 2.35
CA HIS A 377 -45.54 -7.61 1.21
C HIS A 377 -44.71 -8.87 0.93
N ALA A 378 -45.28 -9.82 0.21
CA ALA A 378 -44.68 -11.15 -0.02
C ALA A 378 -43.35 -11.12 -0.80
N GLN A 379 -43.06 -10.04 -1.53
CA GLN A 379 -41.84 -9.85 -2.35
C GLN A 379 -40.77 -9.02 -1.63
N LEU A 380 -40.93 -8.66 -0.37
CA LEU A 380 -40.04 -7.72 0.35
C LEU A 380 -38.54 -8.07 0.22
N GLY A 381 -38.20 -9.36 0.37
CA GLY A 381 -36.81 -9.81 0.23
C GLY A 381 -36.26 -9.69 -1.20
N PHE A 382 -37.11 -9.91 -2.21
CA PHE A 382 -36.74 -9.72 -3.62
C PHE A 382 -36.60 -8.24 -3.95
N ASP A 383 -37.47 -7.38 -3.48
CA ASP A 383 -37.43 -5.94 -3.71
C ASP A 383 -36.18 -5.32 -3.06
N LEU A 384 -35.82 -5.77 -1.87
CA LEU A 384 -34.59 -5.36 -1.21
C LEU A 384 -33.35 -5.78 -2.01
N VAL A 385 -33.30 -7.02 -2.51
CA VAL A 385 -32.19 -7.51 -3.35
C VAL A 385 -32.13 -6.73 -4.66
N GLU A 386 -33.24 -6.50 -5.33
CA GLU A 386 -33.32 -5.73 -6.57
C GLU A 386 -32.89 -4.28 -6.37
N CYS A 387 -33.29 -3.67 -5.27
CA CYS A 387 -32.79 -2.34 -4.87
C CYS A 387 -31.26 -2.31 -4.78
N LEU A 388 -30.65 -3.27 -4.08
CA LEU A 388 -29.21 -3.29 -3.87
C LEU A 388 -28.42 -3.70 -5.11
N THR A 389 -28.94 -4.58 -5.96
CA THR A 389 -28.25 -5.10 -7.14
C THR A 389 -28.47 -4.23 -8.38
N THR A 390 -29.71 -4.05 -8.78
CA THR A 390 -30.09 -3.36 -10.03
C THR A 390 -30.09 -1.85 -9.88
N HIS A 391 -30.59 -1.37 -8.74
CA HIS A 391 -30.72 0.06 -8.45
C HIS A 391 -29.57 0.60 -7.59
N GLN A 392 -28.50 -0.20 -7.39
CA GLN A 392 -27.32 0.21 -6.64
C GLN A 392 -27.60 0.79 -5.25
N GLY A 393 -28.67 0.32 -4.61
CA GLY A 393 -29.09 0.75 -3.29
C GLY A 393 -29.90 2.05 -3.24
N ASP A 394 -30.43 2.55 -4.35
CA ASP A 394 -31.30 3.73 -4.42
C ASP A 394 -32.60 3.49 -3.63
N LEU A 395 -32.77 4.25 -2.56
CA LEU A 395 -33.90 4.15 -1.64
C LEU A 395 -35.21 4.63 -2.24
N SER A 396 -35.20 5.43 -3.31
CA SER A 396 -36.41 5.84 -4.00
C SER A 396 -37.17 4.64 -4.56
N TYR A 397 -36.43 3.62 -5.06
CA TYR A 397 -37.06 2.38 -5.56
C TYR A 397 -37.96 1.67 -4.53
N LEU A 398 -37.53 1.60 -3.25
CA LEU A 398 -38.33 1.00 -2.17
C LEU A 398 -39.47 1.91 -1.74
N ARG A 399 -39.20 3.22 -1.63
CA ARG A 399 -40.22 4.23 -1.27
C ARG A 399 -41.33 4.32 -2.30
N ASP A 400 -41.04 4.22 -3.58
CA ASP A 400 -42.02 4.21 -4.67
C ASP A 400 -42.92 2.95 -4.65
N LYS A 401 -42.46 1.88 -3.98
CA LYS A 401 -43.25 0.65 -3.73
C LYS A 401 -43.97 0.66 -2.37
N ASP A 402 -44.01 1.82 -1.71
CA ASP A 402 -44.57 1.96 -0.35
C ASP A 402 -43.92 1.04 0.69
N ILE A 403 -42.63 0.69 0.48
CA ILE A 403 -41.84 -0.09 1.43
C ILE A 403 -41.08 0.87 2.37
N GLY A 404 -41.44 0.85 3.66
CA GLY A 404 -40.84 1.66 4.70
C GLY A 404 -40.30 0.83 5.87
N ALA A 405 -40.01 1.50 6.99
CA ALA A 405 -39.51 0.84 8.20
C ALA A 405 -40.50 -0.20 8.78
N PHE A 406 -41.81 0.01 8.61
CA PHE A 406 -42.82 -0.89 9.12
C PHE A 406 -42.70 -2.30 8.51
N GLU A 407 -42.54 -2.42 7.19
CA GLU A 407 -42.45 -3.69 6.47
C GLU A 407 -41.21 -4.49 6.97
N PHE A 408 -40.06 -3.84 7.11
CA PHE A 408 -38.83 -4.51 7.60
C PHE A 408 -38.95 -4.92 9.08
N ASN A 409 -39.54 -4.08 9.92
CA ASN A 409 -39.71 -4.37 11.36
C ASN A 409 -40.78 -5.47 11.62
N ALA A 410 -41.71 -5.68 10.70
CA ALA A 410 -42.70 -6.73 10.81
C ALA A 410 -42.20 -8.13 10.45
N VAL A 411 -41.01 -8.25 9.84
CA VAL A 411 -40.40 -9.55 9.49
C VAL A 411 -39.94 -10.26 10.76
N SER A 412 -40.42 -11.51 10.98
CA SER A 412 -39.95 -12.35 12.07
C SER A 412 -38.87 -13.32 11.58
N VAL A 413 -37.63 -13.20 12.13
CA VAL A 413 -36.55 -14.15 11.90
C VAL A 413 -36.28 -15.04 13.10
N GLU A 414 -37.13 -15.02 14.12
CA GLU A 414 -36.96 -15.76 15.37
C GLU A 414 -36.83 -17.28 15.16
N ALA A 415 -37.53 -17.82 14.15
CA ALA A 415 -37.46 -19.23 13.80
C ALA A 415 -36.06 -19.70 13.38
N LEU A 416 -35.20 -18.78 12.98
CA LEU A 416 -33.81 -19.05 12.61
C LEU A 416 -32.85 -18.98 13.81
N ASN A 417 -33.29 -18.47 14.97
CA ASN A 417 -32.42 -18.28 16.14
C ASN A 417 -32.07 -19.65 16.76
N PRO A 418 -30.84 -20.11 16.68
CA PRO A 418 -30.45 -21.37 17.31
C PRO A 418 -30.32 -21.15 18.82
N VAL A 419 -31.26 -21.68 19.58
CA VAL A 419 -31.19 -21.64 21.04
C VAL A 419 -30.04 -22.55 21.52
N THR A 420 -29.04 -21.95 22.18
CA THR A 420 -28.02 -22.69 22.93
C THR A 420 -28.36 -22.69 24.41
N SER A 421 -28.41 -23.88 25.03
CA SER A 421 -28.53 -23.99 26.49
C SER A 421 -27.19 -23.87 27.16
N PHE A 422 -27.14 -23.15 28.29
CA PHE A 422 -25.95 -23.15 29.17
C PHE A 422 -25.55 -24.57 29.55
N THR A 423 -24.22 -24.82 29.63
CA THR A 423 -23.66 -26.11 30.02
C THR A 423 -22.49 -25.88 30.96
N ALA A 424 -22.60 -26.32 32.22
CA ALA A 424 -21.59 -26.11 33.24
C ALA A 424 -20.31 -26.92 33.07
N ASP A 425 -20.42 -28.20 32.61
CA ASP A 425 -19.35 -29.22 32.76
C ASP A 425 -18.81 -29.82 31.45
N THR A 426 -19.22 -29.40 30.28
CA THR A 426 -18.68 -29.97 29.05
C THR A 426 -17.35 -29.35 28.64
N THR A 427 -16.32 -30.19 28.58
CA THR A 427 -15.02 -29.85 27.99
C THR A 427 -14.94 -30.16 26.49
N GLN A 428 -15.95 -30.87 25.93
CA GLN A 428 -16.02 -31.26 24.52
C GLN A 428 -16.93 -30.33 23.74
N SER A 429 -16.52 -29.99 22.52
CA SER A 429 -17.35 -29.29 21.54
C SER A 429 -18.62 -30.11 21.29
N ARG A 430 -19.79 -29.48 21.45
CA ARG A 430 -21.08 -30.01 21.02
C ARG A 430 -21.40 -29.45 19.63
N ASN A 431 -22.33 -30.10 18.90
CA ASN A 431 -22.90 -29.57 17.67
C ASN A 431 -23.71 -28.28 17.95
N VAL A 432 -23.00 -27.20 18.16
CA VAL A 432 -23.58 -25.85 18.29
C VAL A 432 -23.97 -25.38 16.91
N ARG A 433 -25.24 -24.99 16.74
CA ARG A 433 -25.72 -24.42 15.47
C ARG A 433 -25.24 -22.98 15.33
N SER A 434 -24.92 -22.55 14.12
CA SER A 434 -24.49 -21.18 13.86
C SER A 434 -25.61 -20.18 14.12
N ALA A 435 -25.29 -19.13 14.87
CA ALA A 435 -26.18 -17.98 15.08
C ALA A 435 -25.89 -16.82 14.11
N GLU A 436 -24.89 -16.96 13.27
CA GLU A 436 -24.40 -15.87 12.39
C GLU A 436 -25.49 -15.42 11.41
N LYS A 437 -26.15 -16.37 10.75
CA LYS A 437 -27.22 -16.08 9.79
C LYS A 437 -28.39 -15.34 10.42
N TYR A 438 -28.82 -15.76 11.60
CA TYR A 438 -29.87 -15.08 12.36
C TYR A 438 -29.50 -13.65 12.69
N LYS A 439 -28.29 -13.45 13.25
CA LYS A 439 -27.80 -12.13 13.62
C LYS A 439 -27.63 -11.22 12.41
N ALA A 440 -27.08 -11.75 11.33
CA ALA A 440 -26.89 -10.99 10.11
C ALA A 440 -28.24 -10.56 9.49
N LEU A 441 -29.24 -11.47 9.41
CA LEU A 441 -30.58 -11.13 8.93
C LEU A 441 -31.28 -10.10 9.81
N SER A 442 -31.24 -10.28 11.15
CA SER A 442 -31.80 -9.29 12.08
C SER A 442 -31.18 -7.92 11.90
N ARG A 443 -29.83 -7.88 11.77
CA ARG A 443 -29.13 -6.61 11.59
C ARG A 443 -29.41 -5.96 10.26
N LEU A 444 -29.49 -6.74 9.18
CA LEU A 444 -29.86 -6.25 7.86
C LEU A 444 -31.24 -5.57 7.89
N LEU A 445 -32.24 -6.20 8.54
CA LEU A 445 -33.60 -5.65 8.67
C LEU A 445 -33.60 -4.34 9.48
N GLU A 446 -32.85 -4.29 10.58
CA GLU A 446 -32.74 -3.07 11.39
C GLU A 446 -32.15 -1.90 10.58
N ILE A 447 -31.10 -2.15 9.82
CA ILE A 447 -30.46 -1.12 8.97
C ILE A 447 -31.41 -0.73 7.83
N ALA A 448 -32.05 -1.69 7.17
CA ALA A 448 -32.98 -1.41 6.08
C ALA A 448 -34.14 -0.53 6.58
N ALA A 449 -34.73 -0.87 7.73
CA ALA A 449 -35.77 -0.06 8.36
C ALA A 449 -35.30 1.38 8.67
N GLN A 450 -34.13 1.52 9.30
CA GLN A 450 -33.60 2.83 9.68
C GLN A 450 -33.27 3.71 8.47
N GLU A 451 -32.65 3.13 7.44
CA GLU A 451 -32.15 3.93 6.31
C GLU A 451 -33.25 4.28 5.31
N VAL A 452 -34.29 3.41 5.12
CA VAL A 452 -35.42 3.73 4.23
C VAL A 452 -36.27 4.86 4.78
N GLU A 453 -36.35 5.00 6.11
CA GLU A 453 -37.08 6.06 6.79
C GLU A 453 -36.34 7.40 6.81
N ASP A 454 -35.01 7.37 6.77
CA ASP A 454 -34.19 8.59 6.78
C ASP A 454 -34.26 9.32 5.43
N GLN A 455 -35.12 10.34 5.36
CA GLN A 455 -35.32 11.16 4.14
C GLN A 455 -34.08 11.94 3.68
N ARG A 456 -33.03 11.99 4.47
CA ARG A 456 -31.75 12.63 4.09
C ARG A 456 -30.90 11.72 3.20
N LYS A 457 -31.22 10.42 3.16
CA LYS A 457 -30.49 9.41 2.40
C LYS A 457 -31.23 9.07 1.09
N ASP A 458 -30.54 9.18 -0.02
CA ASP A 458 -31.02 8.73 -1.33
C ASP A 458 -30.63 7.27 -1.60
N ARG A 459 -29.56 6.78 -0.94
CA ARG A 459 -29.05 5.43 -1.08
C ARG A 459 -28.75 4.80 0.28
N PHE A 460 -28.73 3.45 0.30
CA PHE A 460 -28.20 2.73 1.45
C PHE A 460 -26.76 3.12 1.73
N GLY A 461 -26.49 3.57 2.93
CA GLY A 461 -25.14 3.88 3.43
C GLY A 461 -24.40 2.64 3.94
N GLN A 462 -25.12 1.77 4.68
CA GLN A 462 -24.51 0.63 5.38
C GLN A 462 -24.77 -0.73 4.70
N LEU A 463 -25.63 -0.80 3.69
CA LEU A 463 -25.89 -2.03 2.92
C LEU A 463 -25.30 -1.89 1.53
N THR A 464 -24.62 -2.94 1.04
CA THR A 464 -24.10 -2.98 -0.32
C THR A 464 -24.04 -4.40 -0.85
N TYR A 465 -24.14 -4.55 -2.18
CA TYR A 465 -24.04 -5.84 -2.85
C TYR A 465 -22.60 -6.13 -3.27
N ASN A 466 -22.10 -7.30 -2.87
CA ASN A 466 -20.82 -7.82 -3.34
C ASN A 466 -21.06 -8.78 -4.50
N GLN A 467 -20.83 -8.31 -5.73
CA GLN A 467 -21.05 -9.08 -6.93
C GLN A 467 -20.17 -10.34 -7.01
N ARG A 468 -18.90 -10.26 -6.56
CA ARG A 468 -17.97 -11.39 -6.62
C ARG A 468 -18.42 -12.59 -5.78
N LYS A 469 -19.02 -12.32 -4.63
CA LYS A 469 -19.46 -13.35 -3.68
C LYS A 469 -20.95 -13.64 -3.74
N ASN A 470 -21.72 -12.83 -4.48
CA ASN A 470 -23.19 -12.86 -4.51
C ASN A 470 -23.80 -12.72 -3.12
N GLU A 471 -23.30 -11.75 -2.35
CA GLU A 471 -23.71 -11.49 -0.97
C GLU A 471 -24.12 -10.03 -0.78
N ILE A 472 -25.02 -9.80 0.18
CA ILE A 472 -25.27 -8.47 0.73
C ILE A 472 -24.33 -8.29 1.92
N ALA A 473 -23.46 -7.29 1.87
CA ALA A 473 -22.55 -6.93 2.94
C ALA A 473 -23.19 -5.87 3.85
N ILE A 474 -23.05 -6.07 5.15
CA ILE A 474 -23.46 -5.13 6.19
C ILE A 474 -22.24 -4.34 6.61
N CYS A 475 -22.16 -3.07 6.21
CA CYS A 475 -21.04 -2.20 6.45
C CYS A 475 -21.22 -1.46 7.78
N GLU A 476 -20.64 -2.00 8.83
CA GLU A 476 -20.68 -1.41 10.16
C GLU A 476 -19.28 -1.42 10.79
N HIS A 477 -18.95 -0.37 11.53
CA HIS A 477 -17.80 -0.41 12.41
C HIS A 477 -18.22 -0.83 13.82
N LYS A 478 -17.32 -1.48 14.50
CA LYS A 478 -17.50 -1.80 15.91
C LYS A 478 -17.34 -0.52 16.72
N VAL A 479 -18.30 -0.28 17.63
CA VAL A 479 -18.25 0.89 18.52
C VAL A 479 -17.21 0.67 19.60
N ILE A 480 -16.36 1.67 19.83
CA ILE A 480 -15.40 1.68 20.93
C ILE A 480 -16.19 1.69 22.26
N ARG A 481 -15.88 0.74 23.14
CA ARG A 481 -16.55 0.54 24.43
C ARG A 481 -15.90 1.28 25.59
N VAL A 482 -15.16 2.34 25.29
CA VAL A 482 -14.60 3.26 26.28
C VAL A 482 -15.65 4.29 26.65
N PRO A 483 -15.84 4.62 27.95
CA PRO A 483 -16.75 5.68 28.36
C PRO A 483 -16.42 7.00 27.69
N ARG A 484 -17.40 7.74 27.20
CA ARG A 484 -17.19 9.02 26.52
C ARG A 484 -16.54 10.07 27.43
N SER A 485 -16.75 9.96 28.73
CA SER A 485 -16.16 10.82 29.76
C SER A 485 -14.73 10.43 30.14
N ALA A 486 -14.24 9.26 29.72
CA ALA A 486 -12.90 8.82 30.11
C ALA A 486 -11.82 9.68 29.42
N PRO A 487 -10.75 10.03 30.16
CA PRO A 487 -9.54 10.59 29.55
C PRO A 487 -8.96 9.63 28.54
N VAL A 488 -8.56 10.15 27.36
CA VAL A 488 -8.03 9.33 26.27
C VAL A 488 -6.76 9.94 25.70
N LEU A 489 -5.71 9.15 25.63
CA LEU A 489 -4.47 9.47 24.93
C LEU A 489 -4.30 8.52 23.74
N TYR A 490 -4.51 9.03 22.52
CA TYR A 490 -4.32 8.26 21.29
C TYR A 490 -2.98 8.60 20.62
N LEU A 491 -2.13 7.60 20.44
CA LEU A 491 -0.76 7.72 19.96
C LEU A 491 -0.60 6.99 18.63
N ASP A 492 -0.59 7.70 17.51
CA ASP A 492 -0.41 7.06 16.19
C ASP A 492 0.39 7.98 15.26
N ALA A 493 1.28 7.40 14.47
CA ALA A 493 2.08 8.14 13.49
C ALA A 493 1.32 8.45 12.20
N THR A 494 0.27 7.71 11.94
CA THR A 494 -0.53 7.78 10.71
C THR A 494 -1.98 8.19 10.95
N ALA A 495 -2.32 8.64 12.17
CA ALA A 495 -3.67 9.02 12.53
C ALA A 495 -4.25 10.05 11.54
N ASP A 496 -5.38 9.73 10.96
CA ASP A 496 -6.20 10.65 10.18
C ASP A 496 -7.26 11.30 11.08
N SER A 497 -7.40 12.63 11.02
CA SER A 497 -8.31 13.35 11.90
C SER A 497 -9.77 13.05 11.62
N VAL A 498 -10.14 12.79 10.35
CA VAL A 498 -11.54 12.50 9.95
C VAL A 498 -11.95 11.13 10.47
N ILE A 499 -11.08 10.13 10.31
CA ILE A 499 -11.32 8.76 10.81
C ILE A 499 -11.29 8.74 12.35
N THR A 500 -10.34 9.47 12.95
CA THR A 500 -10.21 9.53 14.41
C THR A 500 -11.44 10.15 15.06
N GLU A 501 -11.95 11.27 14.52
CA GLU A 501 -13.15 11.95 15.04
C GLU A 501 -14.40 11.06 14.95
N ALA A 502 -14.52 10.22 13.92
CA ALA A 502 -15.66 9.30 13.79
C ALA A 502 -15.71 8.23 14.90
N HIS A 503 -14.56 7.83 15.43
CA HIS A 503 -14.47 6.79 16.47
C HIS A 503 -14.26 7.36 17.87
N LEU A 504 -13.48 8.41 17.99
CA LEU A 504 -13.07 9.06 19.22
C LEU A 504 -13.32 10.58 19.14
N PRO A 505 -14.57 11.01 19.25
CA PRO A 505 -14.91 12.42 19.11
C PRO A 505 -14.29 13.30 20.19
N ALA A 506 -14.08 14.57 19.84
CA ALA A 506 -13.57 15.61 20.73
C ALA A 506 -12.15 15.35 21.27
N LEU A 507 -11.26 14.80 20.46
CA LEU A 507 -9.83 14.77 20.78
C LEU A 507 -9.15 16.08 20.35
N GLU A 508 -8.27 16.61 21.20
CA GLU A 508 -7.31 17.63 20.78
C GLU A 508 -6.23 17.00 19.91
N TYR A 509 -6.09 17.48 18.68
CA TYR A 509 -5.24 16.84 17.69
C TYR A 509 -3.88 17.55 17.55
N HIS A 510 -2.80 16.86 17.91
CA HIS A 510 -1.43 17.35 17.78
C HIS A 510 -0.68 16.63 16.68
N LYS A 511 -0.12 17.40 15.71
CA LYS A 511 0.75 16.86 14.65
C LYS A 511 2.18 17.36 14.81
N ILE A 512 3.15 16.42 14.78
CA ILE A 512 4.58 16.69 14.89
C ILE A 512 5.31 15.89 13.81
N ASP A 513 5.83 16.59 12.80
CA ASP A 513 6.61 16.01 11.72
C ASP A 513 8.10 16.18 11.99
N VAL A 514 8.87 15.08 11.96
CA VAL A 514 10.28 15.04 12.35
C VAL A 514 11.16 14.81 11.13
N HIS A 515 12.31 15.48 11.10
CA HIS A 515 13.31 15.28 10.08
C HIS A 515 13.82 13.83 10.10
N GLN A 516 13.90 13.21 8.91
CA GLN A 516 14.36 11.84 8.71
C GLN A 516 15.65 11.84 7.90
N LEU A 517 16.70 11.17 8.40
CA LEU A 517 17.99 11.14 7.76
C LEU A 517 18.01 10.09 6.63
N ALA A 518 17.45 10.47 5.49
CA ALA A 518 17.38 9.63 4.31
C ALA A 518 17.54 10.43 3.02
N VAL A 519 17.97 9.78 1.94
CA VAL A 519 17.77 10.20 0.55
C VAL A 519 16.65 9.39 -0.03
N VAL A 520 15.60 10.06 -0.51
CA VAL A 520 14.41 9.44 -1.08
C VAL A 520 14.40 9.62 -2.58
N SER A 521 14.49 8.51 -3.30
CA SER A 521 14.33 8.45 -4.76
C SER A 521 13.00 7.80 -5.09
N GLN A 522 12.15 8.48 -5.84
CA GLN A 522 10.82 7.98 -6.19
C GLN A 522 10.62 7.90 -7.69
N VAL A 523 10.14 6.74 -8.13
CA VAL A 523 9.70 6.50 -9.51
C VAL A 523 8.34 7.15 -9.71
N TYR A 524 8.20 7.97 -10.75
CA TYR A 524 6.94 8.68 -11.03
C TYR A 524 6.15 8.08 -12.19
N ASP A 525 6.78 7.33 -13.08
CA ASP A 525 6.21 6.86 -14.33
C ASP A 525 5.64 5.43 -14.29
N ARG A 526 5.62 4.78 -13.13
CA ARG A 526 5.10 3.42 -12.93
C ARG A 526 4.30 3.32 -11.64
N THR A 527 3.26 2.48 -11.66
CA THR A 527 2.49 2.15 -10.46
C THR A 527 3.19 1.10 -9.59
N GLY A 528 4.05 0.27 -10.19
CA GLY A 528 4.69 -0.87 -9.54
C GLY A 528 3.70 -1.93 -9.08
N SER A 529 2.55 -2.04 -9.76
CA SER A 529 1.46 -2.95 -9.39
C SER A 529 1.92 -4.42 -9.40
N ASN A 530 1.17 -5.30 -8.73
CA ASN A 530 1.47 -6.73 -8.77
C ASN A 530 1.43 -7.28 -10.21
N SER A 531 0.53 -6.76 -11.04
CA SER A 531 0.42 -7.11 -12.46
C SER A 531 1.62 -6.65 -13.30
N PHE A 532 2.37 -5.65 -12.85
CA PHE A 532 3.61 -5.23 -13.50
C PHE A 532 4.71 -6.31 -13.41
N TRP A 533 4.78 -7.04 -12.29
CA TRP A 533 5.80 -8.04 -12.02
C TRP A 533 5.42 -9.46 -12.45
N ASN A 534 4.16 -9.72 -12.76
CA ASN A 534 3.67 -11.06 -13.10
C ASN A 534 3.00 -11.13 -14.47
N SER A 535 3.00 -12.32 -15.05
CA SER A 535 2.12 -12.69 -16.17
C SER A 535 0.93 -13.44 -15.60
N LYS A 536 -0.30 -13.05 -15.93
CA LYS A 536 -1.48 -13.83 -15.56
C LYS A 536 -1.57 -15.07 -16.43
N ILE A 537 -1.70 -16.25 -15.79
CA ILE A 537 -2.20 -17.45 -16.48
C ILE A 537 -3.64 -17.63 -16.02
N GLU A 538 -4.56 -17.61 -16.97
CA GLU A 538 -5.92 -18.09 -16.74
C GLU A 538 -5.88 -19.63 -16.85
N ASP A 539 -6.04 -20.32 -15.73
CA ASP A 539 -6.31 -21.76 -15.75
C ASP A 539 -7.81 -21.93 -16.02
N GLU A 540 -8.14 -22.23 -17.28
CA GLU A 540 -9.51 -22.43 -17.75
C GLU A 540 -10.24 -23.57 -17.00
N GLN A 541 -9.51 -24.46 -16.31
CA GLN A 541 -10.10 -25.58 -15.58
C GLN A 541 -10.45 -25.27 -14.12
N GLN A 542 -9.90 -24.22 -13.51
CA GLN A 542 -10.12 -23.96 -12.08
C GLN A 542 -10.63 -22.55 -11.74
N ASN A 543 -10.83 -21.67 -12.71
CA ASN A 543 -11.19 -20.25 -12.49
C ASN A 543 -10.27 -19.51 -11.49
N LEU A 544 -9.06 -19.96 -11.30
CA LEU A 544 -8.05 -19.42 -10.40
C LEU A 544 -6.90 -18.82 -11.23
N SER A 545 -6.83 -17.50 -11.29
CA SER A 545 -5.67 -16.80 -11.84
C SER A 545 -4.55 -16.79 -10.77
N ALA A 546 -3.60 -17.71 -10.86
CA ALA A 546 -2.39 -17.64 -10.06
C ALA A 546 -1.37 -16.68 -10.69
N PRO A 547 -0.75 -15.77 -9.92
CA PRO A 547 0.32 -14.92 -10.44
C PRO A 547 1.55 -15.78 -10.78
N ILE A 548 2.07 -15.62 -12.00
CA ILE A 548 3.29 -16.29 -12.41
C ILE A 548 4.37 -15.25 -12.59
N TYR A 549 5.42 -15.39 -11.80
CA TYR A 549 6.61 -14.58 -11.92
C TYR A 549 7.62 -15.27 -12.83
N ASN A 550 7.93 -14.63 -13.95
CA ASN A 550 8.95 -15.14 -14.86
C ASN A 550 10.32 -14.61 -14.42
N SER A 551 11.25 -15.52 -14.07
CA SER A 551 12.63 -15.16 -13.74
C SER A 551 13.41 -14.60 -14.95
N GLN A 552 12.87 -14.69 -16.15
CA GLN A 552 13.41 -14.09 -17.38
C GLN A 552 12.83 -12.70 -17.66
N HIS A 553 11.91 -12.21 -16.83
CA HIS A 553 11.42 -10.83 -16.94
C HIS A 553 12.58 -9.87 -16.66
N ASN A 554 12.93 -9.05 -17.63
CA ASN A 554 14.11 -8.17 -17.58
C ASN A 554 14.10 -7.25 -16.36
N ASP A 555 12.95 -6.64 -16.03
CA ASP A 555 12.83 -5.71 -14.92
C ASP A 555 12.99 -6.41 -13.56
N LEU A 556 12.46 -7.64 -13.42
CA LEU A 556 12.63 -8.44 -12.21
C LEU A 556 14.08 -8.91 -12.04
N SER A 557 14.71 -9.32 -13.13
CA SER A 557 16.15 -9.68 -13.15
C SER A 557 17.02 -8.46 -12.78
N SER A 558 16.69 -7.28 -13.31
CA SER A 558 17.36 -6.03 -13.00
C SER A 558 17.20 -5.65 -11.53
N LEU A 559 15.98 -5.80 -10.97
CA LEU A 559 15.73 -5.55 -9.55
C LEU A 559 16.55 -6.49 -8.66
N ILE A 560 16.58 -7.79 -8.96
CA ILE A 560 17.41 -8.77 -8.24
C ILE A 560 18.89 -8.37 -8.29
N THR A 561 19.37 -7.96 -9.46
CA THR A 561 20.76 -7.52 -9.62
C THR A 561 21.08 -6.30 -8.79
N ILE A 562 20.24 -5.25 -8.83
CA ILE A 562 20.43 -4.06 -8.00
C ILE A 562 20.48 -4.42 -6.52
N LEU A 563 19.56 -5.24 -6.04
CA LEU A 563 19.53 -5.67 -4.64
C LEU A 563 20.82 -6.40 -4.24
N ASN A 564 21.30 -7.29 -5.13
CA ASN A 564 22.55 -8.02 -4.89
C ASN A 564 23.76 -7.09 -4.88
N GLU A 565 23.79 -6.08 -5.77
CA GLU A 565 24.88 -5.11 -5.81
C GLU A 565 24.95 -4.27 -4.53
N TRP A 566 23.81 -3.90 -3.95
CA TRP A 566 23.81 -3.24 -2.63
C TRP A 566 24.41 -4.13 -1.54
N VAL A 567 24.18 -5.46 -1.58
CA VAL A 567 24.83 -6.39 -0.62
C VAL A 567 26.33 -6.47 -0.87
N LYS A 568 26.76 -6.55 -2.13
CA LYS A 568 28.19 -6.53 -2.48
C LYS A 568 28.88 -5.24 -2.04
N ALA A 569 28.13 -4.12 -2.03
CA ALA A 569 28.61 -2.83 -1.49
C ALA A 569 28.74 -2.80 0.04
N GLY A 570 28.45 -3.89 0.72
CA GLY A 570 28.47 -3.96 2.18
C GLY A 570 27.22 -3.38 2.85
N GLU A 571 26.17 -3.07 2.07
CA GLU A 571 24.91 -2.56 2.57
C GLU A 571 23.93 -3.70 2.86
N SER A 572 22.87 -3.39 3.58
CA SER A 572 21.87 -4.36 4.00
C SER A 572 20.48 -3.97 3.46
N PRO A 573 20.15 -4.34 2.20
CA PRO A 573 18.90 -3.96 1.59
C PRO A 573 17.71 -4.74 2.15
N LEU A 574 16.57 -4.04 2.23
CA LEU A 574 15.24 -4.58 2.49
C LEU A 574 14.36 -4.33 1.27
N LEU A 575 13.76 -5.37 0.72
CA LEU A 575 12.70 -5.27 -0.28
C LEU A 575 11.34 -5.43 0.36
N VAL A 576 10.46 -4.46 0.13
CA VAL A 576 9.04 -4.52 0.52
C VAL A 576 8.19 -4.56 -0.74
N ALA A 577 7.31 -5.56 -0.84
CA ALA A 577 6.50 -5.80 -2.02
C ALA A 577 5.16 -6.46 -1.66
N HIS A 578 4.37 -6.82 -2.67
CA HIS A 578 3.20 -7.67 -2.50
C HIS A 578 3.61 -9.08 -2.02
N LYS A 579 2.71 -9.73 -1.29
CA LYS A 579 2.97 -11.04 -0.66
C LYS A 579 3.47 -12.08 -1.65
N ASP A 580 2.80 -12.22 -2.79
CA ASP A 580 3.13 -13.24 -3.80
C ASP A 580 4.53 -13.03 -4.38
N LEU A 581 4.91 -11.77 -4.69
CA LEU A 581 6.27 -11.44 -5.16
C LEU A 581 7.31 -11.76 -4.08
N CYS A 582 7.00 -11.48 -2.82
CA CYS A 582 7.90 -11.81 -1.71
C CYS A 582 8.08 -13.31 -1.53
N GLU A 583 7.02 -14.09 -1.67
CA GLU A 583 7.07 -15.56 -1.60
C GLU A 583 7.90 -16.14 -2.75
N PHE A 584 7.74 -15.60 -3.96
CA PHE A 584 8.56 -15.99 -5.11
C PHE A 584 10.05 -15.66 -4.90
N LEU A 585 10.36 -14.49 -4.36
CA LEU A 585 11.74 -14.04 -4.16
C LEU A 585 12.44 -14.72 -2.97
N ARG A 586 11.70 -15.15 -1.96
CA ARG A 586 12.27 -15.91 -0.85
C ARG A 586 12.79 -17.26 -1.35
N GLY A 587 14.08 -17.46 -1.21
CA GLY A 587 14.74 -18.68 -1.71
C GLY A 587 15.00 -18.68 -3.23
N HIS A 588 14.77 -17.56 -3.93
CA HIS A 588 15.12 -17.45 -5.33
C HIS A 588 16.64 -17.59 -5.54
N PRO A 589 17.13 -18.52 -6.41
CA PRO A 589 18.56 -18.89 -6.48
C PRO A 589 19.49 -17.75 -6.88
N LYS A 590 18.96 -16.71 -7.52
CA LYS A 590 19.74 -15.53 -7.94
C LYS A 590 19.71 -14.37 -6.92
N LEU A 591 18.85 -14.44 -5.88
CA LEU A 591 18.77 -13.40 -4.86
C LEU A 591 19.76 -13.72 -3.74
N HIS A 592 20.63 -12.77 -3.42
CA HIS A 592 21.62 -12.92 -2.34
C HIS A 592 20.94 -13.01 -0.97
N GLU A 593 21.42 -13.90 -0.11
CA GLU A 593 20.86 -14.14 1.23
C GLU A 593 20.89 -12.91 2.17
N GLY A 594 21.78 -11.95 1.93
CA GLY A 594 21.84 -10.68 2.65
C GLY A 594 20.66 -9.74 2.39
N VAL A 595 19.87 -9.99 1.34
CA VAL A 595 18.64 -9.23 1.03
C VAL A 595 17.50 -9.71 1.90
N ALA A 596 16.94 -8.83 2.73
CA ALA A 596 15.71 -9.12 3.44
C ALA A 596 14.49 -8.88 2.53
N VAL A 597 13.49 -9.75 2.60
CA VAL A 597 12.25 -9.64 1.83
C VAL A 597 11.05 -9.67 2.78
N ALA A 598 10.22 -8.64 2.74
CA ALA A 598 9.02 -8.50 3.57
C ALA A 598 7.84 -8.00 2.75
N HIS A 599 6.63 -8.38 3.10
CA HIS A 599 5.42 -7.82 2.48
C HIS A 599 4.75 -6.77 3.39
N PHE A 600 3.99 -5.85 2.80
CA PHE A 600 3.38 -4.71 3.51
C PHE A 600 2.75 -5.10 4.86
N SER A 601 1.82 -6.03 4.87
CA SER A 601 1.07 -6.40 6.08
C SER A 601 1.90 -7.06 7.19
N SER A 602 3.12 -7.58 6.89
CA SER A 602 4.00 -8.23 7.88
C SER A 602 4.87 -7.28 8.67
N LEU A 603 4.91 -6.00 8.28
CA LEU A 603 5.84 -5.02 8.85
C LEU A 603 5.32 -4.30 10.10
N ARG A 604 4.02 -4.31 10.37
CA ARG A 604 3.44 -3.58 11.50
C ARG A 604 4.04 -4.05 12.82
N GLY A 605 4.53 -3.12 13.63
CA GLY A 605 5.09 -3.39 14.96
C GLY A 605 6.43 -4.12 14.99
N SER A 606 7.05 -4.47 13.85
CA SER A 606 8.33 -5.17 13.82
C SER A 606 9.53 -4.24 13.92
N ASN A 607 10.50 -4.57 14.76
CA ASN A 607 11.80 -3.89 14.86
C ASN A 607 12.93 -4.65 14.15
N ALA A 608 12.62 -5.73 13.44
CA ALA A 608 13.59 -6.64 12.83
C ALA A 608 14.44 -6.02 11.70
N TYR A 609 14.11 -4.79 11.24
CA TYR A 609 14.73 -4.18 10.07
C TYR A 609 15.41 -2.84 10.38
N GLU A 610 15.59 -2.48 11.64
CA GLU A 610 16.18 -1.19 12.03
C GLU A 610 17.64 -1.03 11.60
N ASP A 611 18.38 -2.13 11.49
CA ASP A 611 19.77 -2.14 11.04
C ASP A 611 19.92 -2.08 9.50
N ARG A 612 18.81 -2.16 8.76
CA ARG A 612 18.87 -2.07 7.30
C ARG A 612 19.22 -0.65 6.86
N SER A 613 20.11 -0.54 5.86
CA SER A 613 20.62 0.72 5.35
C SER A 613 19.86 1.24 4.14
N VAL A 614 19.25 0.34 3.39
CA VAL A 614 18.52 0.63 2.14
C VAL A 614 17.19 -0.08 2.12
N ILE A 615 16.15 0.60 1.65
CA ILE A 615 14.83 -0.01 1.40
C ILE A 615 14.38 0.25 -0.03
N PHE A 616 13.89 -0.80 -0.66
CA PHE A 616 13.16 -0.76 -1.93
C PHE A 616 11.71 -1.12 -1.65
N ILE A 617 10.79 -0.25 -2.02
CA ILE A 617 9.35 -0.48 -1.88
C ILE A 617 8.74 -0.52 -3.27
N THR A 618 8.27 -1.69 -3.70
CA THR A 618 7.61 -1.84 -4.98
C THR A 618 6.11 -1.99 -4.83
N GLY A 619 5.38 -1.20 -5.61
CA GLY A 619 3.93 -1.14 -5.56
C GLY A 619 3.38 -0.37 -4.37
N ARG A 620 2.15 -0.67 -4.04
CA ARG A 620 1.40 -0.05 -2.96
C ARG A 620 0.41 -1.06 -2.37
N HIS A 621 0.16 -0.96 -1.08
CA HIS A 621 -0.90 -1.76 -0.47
C HIS A 621 -2.26 -1.19 -0.87
N GLN A 622 -2.91 -1.81 -1.85
CA GLN A 622 -4.23 -1.39 -2.30
C GLN A 622 -5.16 -2.59 -2.39
N PRO A 623 -6.07 -2.73 -1.41
CA PRO A 623 -7.19 -3.67 -1.53
C PRO A 623 -8.07 -3.33 -2.74
N PRO A 624 -8.95 -4.23 -3.17
CA PRO A 624 -10.00 -3.93 -4.13
C PRO A 624 -10.77 -2.67 -3.73
N LEU A 625 -11.16 -1.85 -4.71
CA LEU A 625 -11.82 -0.56 -4.45
C LEU A 625 -13.15 -0.73 -3.71
N ASP A 626 -13.88 -1.80 -4.00
CA ASP A 626 -15.09 -2.16 -3.28
C ASP A 626 -14.85 -2.49 -1.80
N ASP A 627 -13.67 -3.03 -1.44
CA ASP A 627 -13.30 -3.24 -0.04
C ASP A 627 -13.01 -1.91 0.67
N ILE A 628 -12.38 -0.96 -0.01
CA ILE A 628 -12.13 0.39 0.54
C ILE A 628 -13.44 1.12 0.77
N GLU A 629 -14.34 1.09 -0.22
CA GLU A 629 -15.67 1.70 -0.10
C GLU A 629 -16.47 1.06 1.04
N ARG A 630 -16.47 -0.27 1.18
CA ARG A 630 -17.14 -0.97 2.31
C ARG A 630 -16.58 -0.56 3.67
N GLN A 631 -15.26 -0.40 3.78
CA GLN A 631 -14.66 0.09 5.02
C GLN A 631 -15.09 1.53 5.32
N ALA A 632 -15.13 2.41 4.32
CA ALA A 632 -15.62 3.78 4.49
C ALA A 632 -17.11 3.83 4.84
N ARG A 633 -17.94 3.00 4.19
CA ARG A 633 -19.37 2.81 4.55
C ARG A 633 -19.53 2.34 5.99
N SER A 634 -18.63 1.46 6.45
CA SER A 634 -18.66 0.99 7.84
C SER A 634 -18.46 2.14 8.83
N VAL A 635 -17.54 3.05 8.55
CA VAL A 635 -17.20 4.19 9.43
C VAL A 635 -18.24 5.32 9.30
N PHE A 636 -18.64 5.65 8.08
CA PHE A 636 -19.39 6.88 7.78
C PHE A 636 -20.80 6.64 7.24
N GLY A 637 -21.18 5.40 6.91
CA GLY A 637 -22.47 5.10 6.28
C GLY A 637 -23.70 5.48 7.12
N ASN A 638 -23.55 5.52 8.45
CA ASN A 638 -24.60 5.98 9.37
C ASN A 638 -24.46 7.47 9.76
N SER A 639 -23.61 8.25 9.09
CA SER A 639 -23.49 9.68 9.37
C SER A 639 -24.73 10.46 8.89
N GLY A 640 -24.97 11.62 9.52
CA GLY A 640 -26.07 12.50 9.12
C GLY A 640 -25.89 13.15 7.71
N HIS A 641 -24.72 12.96 7.09
CA HIS A 641 -24.38 13.40 5.75
C HIS A 641 -24.08 12.19 4.88
N PRO A 642 -24.89 11.89 3.87
CA PRO A 642 -24.68 10.75 2.95
C PRO A 642 -23.30 10.80 2.30
N LEU A 643 -22.73 9.62 2.03
CA LEU A 643 -21.51 9.48 1.25
C LEU A 643 -21.82 9.68 -0.24
N SER A 644 -20.87 10.29 -0.96
CA SER A 644 -20.91 10.31 -2.42
C SER A 644 -20.13 9.12 -2.96
N TYR A 645 -20.73 8.37 -3.88
CA TYR A 645 -20.15 7.15 -4.43
C TYR A 645 -19.71 7.36 -5.87
N ASP A 646 -18.49 6.92 -6.16
CA ASP A 646 -17.91 6.94 -7.50
C ASP A 646 -18.19 5.61 -8.24
N ASP A 647 -18.02 5.63 -9.56
CA ASP A 647 -17.93 4.39 -10.34
C ASP A 647 -16.60 3.70 -10.05
N LEU A 648 -16.65 2.50 -9.48
CA LEU A 648 -15.46 1.75 -9.08
C LEU A 648 -14.64 1.23 -10.28
N GLU A 649 -15.24 1.15 -11.49
CA GLU A 649 -14.51 0.78 -12.70
C GLU A 649 -13.69 1.95 -13.26
N SER A 650 -14.09 3.19 -12.93
CA SER A 650 -13.48 4.42 -13.45
C SER A 650 -13.40 5.52 -12.41
N LEU A 651 -12.60 5.31 -11.36
CA LEU A 651 -12.36 6.34 -10.34
C LEU A 651 -11.83 7.63 -10.96
N PRO A 652 -12.30 8.79 -10.49
CA PRO A 652 -11.74 10.07 -10.90
C PRO A 652 -10.25 10.15 -10.58
N LEU A 653 -9.51 10.85 -11.43
CA LEU A 653 -8.09 11.08 -11.23
C LEU A 653 -7.90 12.39 -10.47
N ASP A 654 -7.33 12.30 -9.28
CA ASP A 654 -6.89 13.46 -8.51
C ASP A 654 -5.44 13.81 -8.81
N GLN A 655 -5.15 15.10 -8.86
CA GLN A 655 -3.81 15.62 -9.09
C GLN A 655 -3.08 15.77 -7.76
N VAL A 656 -2.10 14.88 -7.51
CA VAL A 656 -1.36 14.84 -6.25
C VAL A 656 0.07 15.30 -6.45
N ASP A 657 0.45 16.36 -5.71
CA ASP A 657 1.80 16.92 -5.75
C ASP A 657 2.79 16.06 -4.94
N TYR A 658 4.01 15.88 -5.45
CA TYR A 658 5.13 15.38 -4.65
C TYR A 658 5.65 16.47 -3.71
N TRP A 659 5.99 16.08 -2.51
CA TRP A 659 6.72 16.96 -1.59
C TRP A 659 8.22 16.91 -1.90
N LEU A 660 8.68 17.76 -2.82
CA LEU A 660 10.09 17.83 -3.20
C LEU A 660 10.91 18.53 -2.11
N SER A 661 12.03 17.94 -1.69
CA SER A 661 12.97 18.50 -0.70
C SER A 661 13.65 19.75 -1.24
N LYS A 662 14.01 19.78 -2.52
CA LYS A 662 14.53 20.94 -3.25
C LYS A 662 13.49 21.41 -4.26
N ARG A 663 13.41 22.74 -4.48
CA ARG A 663 12.63 23.26 -5.60
C ARG A 663 13.21 22.73 -6.90
N SER A 664 12.48 21.80 -7.53
CA SER A 664 12.84 21.36 -8.86
C SER A 664 12.68 22.54 -9.83
N PRO A 665 13.63 22.78 -10.74
CA PRO A 665 13.44 23.73 -11.82
C PRO A 665 12.36 23.29 -12.82
N HIS A 666 11.85 22.05 -12.71
CA HIS A 666 10.78 21.53 -13.55
C HIS A 666 9.43 21.94 -13.00
N SER A 667 8.61 22.56 -13.85
CA SER A 667 7.23 22.94 -13.53
C SER A 667 6.29 21.75 -13.27
N ALA A 668 6.70 20.50 -13.61
CA ALA A 668 5.95 19.28 -13.42
C ALA A 668 6.41 18.59 -12.15
N SER A 669 5.56 18.55 -11.14
CA SER A 669 5.85 17.98 -9.83
C SER A 669 4.66 17.26 -9.20
N ALA A 670 3.67 16.88 -10.00
CA ALA A 670 2.49 16.15 -9.58
C ALA A 670 2.22 14.97 -10.53
N VAL A 671 1.44 14.02 -10.07
CA VAL A 671 0.90 12.92 -10.88
C VAL A 671 -0.62 12.84 -10.73
N MET A 672 -1.27 12.22 -11.71
CA MET A 672 -2.68 11.88 -11.63
C MET A 672 -2.82 10.52 -10.97
N VAL A 673 -3.57 10.45 -9.86
CA VAL A 673 -3.77 9.21 -9.07
C VAL A 673 -5.26 8.94 -8.94
N PRO A 674 -5.74 7.70 -9.17
CA PRO A 674 -7.13 7.34 -8.90
C PRO A 674 -7.46 7.55 -7.43
N SER A 675 -8.48 8.35 -7.14
CA SER A 675 -8.90 8.74 -5.80
C SER A 675 -10.41 8.85 -5.73
N PHE A 676 -11.00 8.55 -4.57
CA PHE A 676 -12.43 8.76 -4.35
C PHE A 676 -12.75 10.26 -4.23
N SER A 677 -13.91 10.65 -4.77
CA SER A 677 -14.38 12.05 -4.72
C SER A 677 -14.86 12.45 -3.33
N ASP A 678 -15.44 11.53 -2.54
CA ASP A 678 -15.82 11.81 -1.17
C ASP A 678 -14.57 11.85 -0.26
N PRO A 679 -14.28 12.97 0.42
CA PRO A 679 -13.08 13.10 1.23
C PRO A 679 -13.01 12.12 2.41
N ARG A 680 -14.14 11.54 2.84
CA ARG A 680 -14.18 10.51 3.90
C ARG A 680 -13.76 9.15 3.36
N ILE A 681 -14.19 8.80 2.14
CA ILE A 681 -13.75 7.56 1.47
C ILE A 681 -12.28 7.70 1.09
N GLU A 682 -11.87 8.86 0.60
CA GLU A 682 -10.47 9.18 0.29
C GLU A 682 -9.58 9.06 1.54
N ALA A 683 -10.03 9.54 2.71
CA ALA A 683 -9.29 9.41 3.96
C ALA A 683 -9.03 7.93 4.32
N VAL A 684 -10.05 7.06 4.16
CA VAL A 684 -9.88 5.60 4.36
C VAL A 684 -8.93 5.01 3.33
N GLN A 685 -9.03 5.41 2.06
CA GLN A 685 -8.10 4.98 1.00
C GLN A 685 -6.65 5.35 1.36
N LYS A 686 -6.40 6.59 1.78
CA LYS A 686 -5.08 7.08 2.19
C LYS A 686 -4.56 6.35 3.43
N GLN A 687 -5.42 6.10 4.41
CA GLN A 687 -5.05 5.36 5.62
C GLN A 687 -4.61 3.92 5.33
N ILE A 688 -5.13 3.30 4.26
CA ILE A 688 -4.77 1.94 3.86
C ILE A 688 -3.55 1.95 2.93
N ARG A 689 -3.47 2.87 1.99
CA ARG A 689 -2.54 2.88 0.88
C ARG A 689 -1.25 3.63 1.19
N GLU A 690 -1.34 4.91 1.52
CA GLU A 690 -0.19 5.78 1.80
C GLU A 690 0.44 5.48 3.16
N ALA A 691 -0.41 5.29 4.18
CA ALA A 691 0.06 5.05 5.54
C ALA A 691 0.88 3.75 5.65
N GLU A 692 0.50 2.67 4.96
CA GLU A 692 1.27 1.42 4.92
C GLU A 692 2.67 1.62 4.31
N THR A 693 2.78 2.46 3.26
CA THR A 693 4.07 2.79 2.66
C THR A 693 4.95 3.57 3.65
N VAL A 694 4.40 4.56 4.34
CA VAL A 694 5.11 5.31 5.38
C VAL A 694 5.52 4.39 6.54
N GLN A 695 4.67 3.46 6.94
CA GLN A 695 4.98 2.47 7.96
C GLN A 695 6.14 1.54 7.54
N ALA A 696 6.17 1.12 6.27
CA ALA A 696 7.26 0.32 5.74
C ALA A 696 8.60 1.08 5.78
N ILE A 697 8.61 2.35 5.35
CA ILE A 697 9.81 3.21 5.40
C ILE A 697 10.32 3.37 6.84
N ALA A 698 9.41 3.56 7.77
CA ALA A 698 9.76 3.81 9.18
C ALA A 698 10.47 2.62 9.86
N ARG A 699 10.43 1.41 9.26
CA ARG A 699 11.19 0.24 9.77
C ARG A 699 12.70 0.44 9.73
N LEU A 700 13.19 1.35 8.91
CA LEU A 700 14.60 1.73 8.89
C LEU A 700 15.01 2.64 10.05
N ARG A 701 14.10 3.09 10.92
CA ARG A 701 14.38 4.01 12.04
C ARG A 701 15.15 5.27 11.61
N LEU A 702 14.69 5.92 10.55
CA LEU A 702 15.36 7.06 9.89
C LEU A 702 15.58 8.28 10.82
N VAL A 703 14.73 8.44 11.82
CA VAL A 703 14.81 9.53 12.81
C VAL A 703 16.08 9.44 13.68
N TRP A 704 16.55 8.22 13.96
CA TRP A 704 17.75 7.95 14.78
C TRP A 704 18.93 7.44 13.98
N ALA A 705 18.85 7.49 12.66
CA ALA A 705 19.93 7.02 11.81
C ALA A 705 21.22 7.82 12.08
N LYS A 706 22.32 7.11 12.23
CA LYS A 706 23.66 7.71 12.43
C LYS A 706 24.31 8.17 11.12
N TYR A 707 23.79 7.66 10.01
CA TYR A 707 24.22 7.98 8.65
C TYR A 707 22.99 8.05 7.73
N GLN A 708 23.15 8.67 6.59
CA GLN A 708 22.07 8.85 5.63
C GLN A 708 21.69 7.52 4.98
N LYS A 709 20.46 7.03 5.23
CA LYS A 709 19.92 5.81 4.63
C LYS A 709 19.30 6.10 3.27
N ARG A 710 19.04 5.07 2.49
CA ARG A 710 18.45 5.20 1.14
C ARG A 710 17.05 4.61 1.10
N VAL A 711 16.15 5.33 0.45
CA VAL A 711 14.75 4.91 0.26
C VAL A 711 14.42 5.00 -1.23
N PHE A 712 14.10 3.86 -1.84
CA PHE A 712 13.67 3.77 -3.23
C PHE A 712 12.19 3.38 -3.27
N LEU A 713 11.35 4.30 -3.74
CA LEU A 713 9.92 4.08 -3.95
C LEU A 713 9.68 3.76 -5.41
N LEU A 714 9.41 2.48 -5.71
CA LEU A 714 9.19 1.99 -7.07
C LEU A 714 7.71 2.09 -7.45
N SER A 715 7.07 3.18 -7.08
CA SER A 715 5.70 3.49 -7.45
C SER A 715 5.49 5.00 -7.54
N ASN A 716 4.54 5.40 -8.39
CA ASN A 716 4.21 6.80 -8.64
C ASN A 716 3.40 7.47 -7.52
N LEU A 717 3.00 6.73 -6.48
CA LEU A 717 2.13 7.26 -5.43
C LEU A 717 2.90 8.22 -4.52
N PRO A 718 2.55 9.53 -4.47
CA PRO A 718 3.15 10.45 -3.53
C PRO A 718 2.81 10.06 -2.08
N VAL A 719 3.78 10.13 -1.20
CA VAL A 719 3.62 9.88 0.24
C VAL A 719 3.98 11.13 1.05
N GLU A 720 3.52 11.22 2.30
CA GLU A 720 3.78 12.37 3.18
C GLU A 720 5.23 12.41 3.68
N MET A 721 6.20 12.45 2.75
CA MET A 721 7.61 12.65 3.09
C MET A 721 8.35 13.42 1.98
N PRO A 722 9.45 14.10 2.30
CA PRO A 722 10.26 14.77 1.29
C PRO A 722 10.87 13.76 0.31
N VAL A 723 10.75 14.07 -0.98
CA VAL A 723 11.38 13.32 -2.07
C VAL A 723 12.54 14.14 -2.63
N ASP A 724 13.74 13.55 -2.68
CA ASP A 724 14.94 14.21 -3.18
C ASP A 724 15.07 14.09 -4.69
N HIS A 725 14.70 12.92 -5.23
CA HIS A 725 14.82 12.63 -6.65
C HIS A 725 13.53 11.99 -7.21
N LEU A 726 12.94 12.63 -8.23
CA LEU A 726 11.92 12.01 -9.07
C LEU A 726 12.61 11.44 -10.31
N ILE A 727 12.46 10.13 -10.53
CA ILE A 727 13.17 9.38 -11.57
C ILE A 727 12.18 8.54 -12.39
N GLU A 728 12.52 8.28 -13.64
CA GLU A 728 11.82 7.27 -14.43
C GLU A 728 12.27 5.87 -14.00
N PHE A 729 11.35 4.91 -14.04
CA PHE A 729 11.67 3.52 -13.69
C PHE A 729 12.83 2.97 -14.53
N ASN A 730 12.79 3.23 -15.83
CA ASN A 730 13.85 2.81 -16.71
C ASN A 730 15.20 3.50 -16.42
N ASP A 731 15.20 4.65 -15.74
CA ASP A 731 16.44 5.31 -15.34
C ASP A 731 17.02 4.70 -14.05
N LEU A 732 16.16 4.13 -13.21
CA LEU A 732 16.54 3.39 -12.02
C LEU A 732 17.05 1.99 -12.37
N MET A 733 16.35 1.26 -13.25
CA MET A 733 16.70 -0.11 -13.59
C MET A 733 17.82 -0.16 -14.62
N PRO A 734 18.86 -0.96 -14.41
CA PRO A 734 19.91 -1.13 -15.40
C PRO A 734 19.37 -1.85 -16.64
N ASP A 735 19.78 -1.36 -17.81
CA ASP A 735 19.50 -2.06 -19.06
C ASP A 735 20.49 -3.24 -19.28
N LYS A 736 20.34 -3.97 -20.40
CA LYS A 736 21.14 -5.17 -20.67
C LYS A 736 22.66 -4.89 -20.68
N LEU A 737 23.11 -3.74 -21.21
CA LEU A 737 24.53 -3.42 -21.22
C LEU A 737 25.00 -2.91 -19.86
N GLU A 738 24.19 -2.17 -19.13
CA GLU A 738 24.48 -1.79 -17.74
C GLU A 738 24.56 -3.04 -16.85
N MET A 739 23.71 -4.04 -17.07
CA MET A 739 23.78 -5.35 -16.40
C MET A 739 25.10 -6.08 -16.71
N GLU A 740 25.55 -6.08 -17.98
CA GLU A 740 26.83 -6.64 -18.35
C GLU A 740 28.00 -5.93 -17.65
N LEU A 741 27.94 -4.59 -17.58
CA LEU A 741 28.93 -3.80 -16.83
C LEU A 741 28.97 -4.20 -15.34
N ILE A 742 27.81 -4.31 -14.70
CA ILE A 742 27.70 -4.69 -13.28
C ILE A 742 28.25 -6.11 -13.06
N ASN A 743 27.89 -7.06 -13.93
CA ASN A 743 28.28 -8.45 -13.78
C ASN A 743 29.76 -8.72 -14.10
N LYS A 744 30.30 -8.01 -15.08
CA LYS A 744 31.67 -8.24 -15.57
C LYS A 744 32.68 -7.24 -15.04
N GLY A 745 32.25 -6.06 -14.59
CA GLY A 745 33.11 -4.97 -14.13
C GLY A 745 33.65 -4.06 -15.25
N ASP A 746 33.38 -4.40 -16.53
CA ASP A 746 33.80 -3.62 -17.68
C ASP A 746 32.78 -3.71 -18.82
N LEU A 747 32.72 -2.68 -19.64
CA LEU A 747 31.79 -2.62 -20.78
C LEU A 747 32.40 -1.86 -21.96
N PRO A 748 32.58 -2.49 -23.14
CA PRO A 748 32.84 -1.80 -24.39
C PRO A 748 31.67 -0.92 -24.81
N LEU A 749 31.87 0.37 -25.00
CA LEU A 749 30.84 1.34 -25.37
C LEU A 749 30.63 1.46 -26.90
N THR A 750 31.23 0.60 -27.67
CA THR A 750 31.10 0.56 -29.14
C THR A 750 30.64 -0.81 -29.61
N ALA A 751 29.85 -0.87 -30.70
CA ALA A 751 29.38 -2.13 -31.25
C ALA A 751 30.51 -3.09 -31.63
N LEU A 752 31.61 -2.56 -32.20
CA LEU A 752 32.80 -3.34 -32.55
C LEU A 752 33.53 -3.87 -31.30
N GLY A 753 33.56 -3.06 -30.24
CA GLY A 753 34.11 -3.48 -28.95
C GLY A 753 33.29 -4.62 -28.33
N LEU A 754 31.97 -4.52 -28.31
CA LEU A 754 31.10 -5.57 -27.82
C LEU A 754 31.22 -6.86 -28.64
N GLU A 755 31.23 -6.76 -29.97
CA GLU A 755 31.41 -7.92 -30.86
C GLU A 755 32.70 -8.66 -30.55
N LYS A 756 33.79 -7.94 -30.27
CA LYS A 756 35.10 -8.53 -29.99
C LYS A 756 35.27 -9.03 -28.56
N MET A 757 34.84 -8.24 -27.61
CA MET A 757 35.10 -8.50 -26.19
C MET A 757 33.98 -9.26 -25.48
N ARG A 758 32.83 -9.38 -26.13
CA ARG A 758 31.64 -10.10 -25.59
C ARG A 758 31.02 -11.04 -26.65
N PRO A 759 31.79 -11.99 -27.21
CA PRO A 759 31.26 -12.97 -28.14
C PRO A 759 30.22 -13.91 -27.50
N ASP A 760 30.26 -14.04 -26.17
CA ASP A 760 29.31 -14.77 -25.35
C ASP A 760 27.88 -14.23 -25.39
N LEU A 761 27.66 -12.97 -25.78
CA LEU A 761 26.33 -12.40 -25.98
C LEU A 761 25.61 -12.99 -27.22
N GLY A 762 26.33 -13.66 -28.13
CA GLY A 762 25.74 -14.35 -29.29
C GLY A 762 24.96 -13.44 -30.26
N LEU A 763 25.21 -12.12 -30.23
CA LEU A 763 24.46 -11.13 -31.01
C LEU A 763 25.04 -10.98 -32.43
N SER A 764 24.14 -10.85 -33.41
CA SER A 764 24.54 -10.44 -34.76
C SER A 764 25.06 -9.00 -34.74
N LYS A 765 25.87 -8.63 -35.72
CA LYS A 765 26.41 -7.27 -35.86
C LYS A 765 25.33 -6.18 -35.86
N GLU A 766 24.20 -6.45 -36.50
CA GLU A 766 23.06 -5.54 -36.55
C GLU A 766 22.35 -5.44 -35.22
N ALA A 767 22.16 -6.56 -34.52
CA ALA A 767 21.61 -6.60 -33.19
C ALA A 767 22.51 -5.85 -32.17
N THR A 768 23.83 -6.04 -32.26
CA THR A 768 24.82 -5.32 -31.42
C THR A 768 24.76 -3.81 -31.66
N ASN A 769 24.70 -3.38 -32.93
CA ASN A 769 24.55 -1.95 -33.26
C ASN A 769 23.26 -1.35 -32.68
N LYS A 770 22.12 -2.06 -32.84
CA LYS A 770 20.83 -1.62 -32.27
C LYS A 770 20.88 -1.57 -30.76
N LEU A 771 21.49 -2.58 -30.13
CA LEU A 771 21.60 -2.65 -28.65
C LEU A 771 22.41 -1.46 -28.11
N VAL A 772 23.59 -1.16 -28.71
CA VAL A 772 24.42 -0.01 -28.32
C VAL A 772 23.70 1.31 -28.51
N GLN A 773 23.00 1.49 -29.64
CA GLN A 773 22.28 2.74 -29.93
C GLN A 773 21.10 2.99 -28.99
N ARG A 774 20.43 1.92 -28.52
CA ARG A 774 19.28 2.01 -27.62
C ARG A 774 19.65 2.04 -26.16
N SER A 775 20.84 1.52 -25.84
CA SER A 775 21.30 1.43 -24.45
C SER A 775 21.58 2.80 -23.85
N LYS A 776 21.26 2.95 -22.60
CA LYS A 776 21.63 4.09 -21.75
C LYS A 776 23.16 4.22 -21.62
N ALA A 777 23.86 3.09 -21.70
CA ALA A 777 25.32 3.02 -21.75
C ALA A 777 25.93 3.74 -22.96
N SER A 778 25.13 4.07 -24.02
CA SER A 778 25.57 4.92 -25.11
C SER A 778 25.92 6.36 -24.68
N ASN A 779 25.43 6.80 -23.52
CA ASN A 779 25.75 8.08 -22.91
C ASN A 779 26.50 7.87 -21.57
N PRO A 780 27.84 7.80 -21.60
CA PRO A 780 28.63 7.53 -20.40
C PRO A 780 28.40 8.52 -19.27
N LYS A 781 28.17 9.80 -19.59
CA LYS A 781 27.88 10.81 -18.55
C LYS A 781 26.60 10.54 -17.79
N ARG A 782 25.57 10.04 -18.50
CA ARG A 782 24.29 9.68 -17.87
C ARG A 782 24.44 8.46 -16.95
N LEU A 783 25.13 7.43 -17.39
CA LEU A 783 25.51 6.27 -16.59
C LEU A 783 26.23 6.69 -15.30
N LEU A 784 27.17 7.62 -15.43
CA LEU A 784 28.04 8.03 -14.36
C LEU A 784 27.38 8.97 -13.35
N THR A 785 26.28 9.65 -13.73
CA THR A 785 25.48 10.44 -12.77
C THR A 785 24.47 9.61 -11.99
N GLN A 786 24.02 8.50 -12.54
CA GLN A 786 22.98 7.64 -11.93
C GLN A 786 23.54 6.37 -11.33
N LEU A 787 24.51 5.76 -11.96
CA LEU A 787 25.15 4.52 -11.48
C LEU A 787 25.79 4.66 -10.10
N PRO A 788 26.50 5.77 -9.76
CA PRO A 788 27.02 5.96 -8.41
C PRO A 788 25.96 6.07 -7.34
N ASP A 789 24.79 6.63 -7.66
CA ASP A 789 23.67 6.67 -6.74
C ASP A 789 23.00 5.29 -6.58
N LEU A 790 23.12 4.44 -7.59
CA LEU A 790 22.60 3.07 -7.59
C LEU A 790 23.59 2.06 -6.98
N VAL A 791 24.89 2.19 -7.29
CA VAL A 791 25.88 1.19 -6.94
C VAL A 791 27.07 1.74 -6.11
N GLY A 792 27.15 3.04 -5.88
CA GLY A 792 28.12 3.67 -4.97
C GLY A 792 29.59 3.56 -5.38
N THR A 793 29.89 3.47 -6.68
CA THR A 793 31.21 3.15 -7.17
C THR A 793 31.87 4.26 -7.98
N ALA A 794 33.15 4.37 -7.88
CA ALA A 794 33.95 5.14 -8.82
C ALA A 794 34.08 4.41 -10.16
N THR A 795 33.89 5.14 -11.26
CA THR A 795 33.96 4.60 -12.61
C THR A 795 35.00 5.36 -13.43
N GLN A 796 35.65 4.65 -14.33
CA GLN A 796 36.59 5.29 -15.27
C GLN A 796 36.28 4.90 -16.72
N ILE A 797 36.56 5.79 -17.64
CA ILE A 797 36.48 5.54 -19.07
C ILE A 797 37.90 5.46 -19.65
N ALA A 798 38.22 4.34 -20.31
CA ALA A 798 39.39 4.21 -21.15
C ALA A 798 39.03 4.57 -22.60
N THR A 799 39.65 5.57 -23.13
CA THR A 799 39.62 5.95 -24.54
C THR A 799 40.93 5.57 -25.22
N PHE A 800 40.85 4.74 -26.24
CA PHE A 800 42.03 4.23 -26.91
C PHE A 800 41.88 4.12 -28.42
N LYS A 801 42.97 4.05 -29.12
CA LYS A 801 43.05 3.73 -30.56
C LYS A 801 43.45 2.28 -30.75
N ALA A 802 42.64 1.53 -31.50
CA ALA A 802 42.94 0.16 -31.86
C ALA A 802 43.60 0.10 -33.25
N GLY A 803 44.79 -0.42 -33.27
CA GLY A 803 45.56 -0.74 -34.50
C GLY A 803 46.22 0.46 -35.20
N ALA A 804 47.40 0.27 -35.74
CA ALA A 804 48.20 1.29 -36.39
C ALA A 804 47.64 1.89 -37.72
N LYS A 805 46.59 1.30 -38.29
CA LYS A 805 46.01 1.69 -39.58
C LYS A 805 44.60 2.30 -39.51
N ARG A 806 43.95 2.39 -38.33
CA ARG A 806 42.59 2.94 -38.19
C ARG A 806 42.56 4.09 -37.21
N LYS A 807 42.08 5.24 -37.66
CA LYS A 807 41.80 6.43 -36.80
C LYS A 807 40.58 6.25 -35.88
N THR A 808 40.11 5.03 -35.62
CA THR A 808 38.90 4.78 -34.84
C THR A 808 39.24 4.81 -33.36
N ILE A 809 38.59 5.70 -32.61
CA ILE A 809 38.67 5.78 -31.16
C ILE A 809 37.62 4.83 -30.58
N HIS A 810 38.06 4.02 -29.65
CA HIS A 810 37.21 3.12 -28.89
C HIS A 810 37.06 3.62 -27.45
N GLN A 811 35.93 3.36 -26.85
CA GLN A 811 35.66 3.68 -25.45
C GLN A 811 35.29 2.41 -24.71
N HIS A 812 35.76 2.29 -23.48
CA HIS A 812 35.50 1.18 -22.60
C HIS A 812 35.27 1.71 -21.19
N LEU A 813 34.23 1.28 -20.51
CA LEU A 813 33.86 1.69 -19.18
C LEU A 813 34.25 0.59 -18.17
N TYR A 814 34.85 0.98 -17.06
CA TYR A 814 35.26 0.08 -16.00
C TYR A 814 34.59 0.41 -14.68
N LEU A 815 34.15 -0.62 -13.99
CA LEU A 815 33.79 -0.59 -12.56
C LEU A 815 34.90 -1.26 -11.76
N PRO A 816 35.15 -0.87 -10.47
CA PRO A 816 36.09 -1.55 -9.63
C PRO A 816 35.87 -3.05 -9.51
N LYS A 817 36.90 -3.87 -9.62
CA LYS A 817 36.81 -5.34 -9.45
C LYS A 817 36.46 -5.77 -8.03
N ASP A 818 37.03 -5.08 -7.03
CA ASP A 818 36.82 -5.40 -5.63
C ASP A 818 35.80 -4.43 -5.03
N TYR A 819 34.56 -4.73 -5.28
CA TYR A 819 33.45 -3.97 -4.80
C TYR A 819 33.11 -4.39 -3.36
N SER A 820 33.84 -3.86 -2.40
CA SER A 820 33.67 -4.15 -0.96
C SER A 820 33.49 -2.90 -0.10
N GLY A 821 33.20 -1.74 -0.70
CA GLY A 821 33.16 -0.48 0.02
C GLY A 821 31.77 0.06 0.31
N SER A 822 31.64 0.77 1.43
CA SER A 822 30.47 1.58 1.73
C SER A 822 30.32 2.72 0.71
N PRO A 823 29.10 3.03 0.21
CA PRO A 823 28.85 4.10 -0.77
C PRO A 823 29.23 5.50 -0.29
N THR A 824 29.60 5.65 0.98
CA THR A 824 30.04 6.92 1.57
C THR A 824 31.55 7.13 1.54
N VAL A 825 32.32 6.16 1.09
CA VAL A 825 33.77 6.27 0.98
C VAL A 825 34.11 6.70 -0.45
N SER A 826 34.91 7.76 -0.60
CA SER A 826 35.53 8.14 -1.88
C SER A 826 36.37 6.97 -2.36
N LEU A 827 35.85 6.18 -3.26
CA LEU A 827 36.55 4.98 -3.73
C LEU A 827 37.45 5.35 -4.88
N TYR A 828 38.67 5.07 -4.69
CA TYR A 828 39.64 4.98 -5.79
C TYR A 828 39.24 3.81 -6.67
N THR A 829 39.23 3.99 -7.99
CA THR A 829 39.15 2.84 -8.88
C THR A 829 40.37 1.97 -8.66
N PRO A 830 40.26 0.66 -8.44
CA PRO A 830 41.41 -0.21 -8.24
C PRO A 830 42.17 -0.51 -9.55
N TRP A 831 41.61 -0.10 -10.69
CA TRP A 831 42.19 -0.34 -11.99
C TRP A 831 43.34 0.64 -12.28
N THR A 832 44.51 0.13 -12.31
CA THR A 832 45.69 0.87 -12.77
C THR A 832 45.72 0.92 -14.30
N GLU A 833 46.46 1.84 -14.88
CA GLU A 833 46.66 1.91 -16.33
C GLU A 833 47.15 0.57 -16.89
N ALA A 834 48.03 -0.14 -16.14
CA ALA A 834 48.54 -1.45 -16.53
C ALA A 834 47.48 -2.53 -16.56
N GLU A 835 46.52 -2.55 -15.60
CA GLU A 835 45.40 -3.49 -15.55
C GLU A 835 44.42 -3.24 -16.70
N VAL A 836 44.08 -1.97 -16.96
CA VAL A 836 43.23 -1.57 -18.07
C VAL A 836 43.88 -1.96 -19.41
N LEU A 837 45.19 -1.68 -19.57
CA LEU A 837 45.91 -2.06 -20.77
C LEU A 837 45.98 -3.58 -20.96
N SER A 838 46.16 -4.33 -19.89
CA SER A 838 46.14 -5.82 -19.91
C SER A 838 44.82 -6.36 -20.38
N ASP A 839 43.72 -5.84 -19.84
CA ASP A 839 42.36 -6.27 -20.20
C ASP A 839 42.01 -5.94 -21.66
N LEU A 840 42.30 -4.71 -22.09
CA LEU A 840 42.09 -4.29 -23.47
C LEU A 840 42.95 -5.10 -24.45
N THR A 841 44.19 -5.44 -24.09
CA THR A 841 45.10 -6.26 -24.88
C THR A 841 44.56 -7.69 -25.03
N ALA A 842 43.99 -8.27 -23.97
CA ALA A 842 43.38 -9.58 -24.01
C ALA A 842 42.24 -9.66 -25.04
N GLY A 843 41.44 -8.59 -25.16
CA GLY A 843 40.31 -8.55 -26.11
C GLY A 843 40.71 -8.13 -27.55
N TRP A 844 41.71 -7.30 -27.73
CA TRP A 844 42.10 -6.70 -29.01
C TRP A 844 43.36 -7.28 -29.61
N GLY A 845 44.18 -7.97 -28.81
CA GLY A 845 45.45 -8.57 -29.22
C GLY A 845 46.70 -7.71 -28.87
N ASP A 846 47.82 -8.37 -28.75
CA ASP A 846 49.10 -7.73 -28.40
C ASP A 846 49.48 -6.64 -29.41
N GLY A 847 49.91 -5.48 -28.89
CA GLY A 847 50.28 -4.34 -29.71
C GLY A 847 49.16 -3.62 -30.46
N ALA A 848 47.90 -4.06 -30.26
CA ALA A 848 46.77 -3.46 -30.94
C ALA A 848 46.32 -2.12 -30.29
N ILE A 849 46.69 -1.85 -29.05
CA ILE A 849 46.26 -0.68 -28.28
C ILE A 849 47.31 0.42 -28.33
N THR A 850 46.93 1.61 -28.81
CA THR A 850 47.72 2.81 -28.85
C THR A 850 46.95 4.04 -28.41
N GLY A 851 47.63 5.02 -27.85
CA GLY A 851 47.00 6.29 -27.44
C GLY A 851 45.94 6.11 -26.38
N LEU A 852 46.20 5.27 -25.37
CA LEU A 852 45.32 5.09 -24.21
C LEU A 852 45.22 6.39 -23.42
N LYS A 853 44.00 6.78 -23.07
CA LYS A 853 43.67 7.87 -22.15
C LYS A 853 42.66 7.38 -21.15
N LEU A 854 42.96 7.55 -19.85
CA LEU A 854 42.02 7.27 -18.77
C LEU A 854 41.37 8.55 -18.29
N GLU A 855 40.06 8.54 -18.11
CA GLU A 855 39.29 9.62 -17.50
C GLU A 855 38.57 9.07 -16.27
N TYR A 856 38.94 9.60 -15.10
CA TYR A 856 38.22 9.29 -13.85
C TYR A 856 37.03 10.22 -13.74
N LEU A 857 35.86 9.66 -13.60
CA LEU A 857 34.59 10.43 -13.65
C LEU A 857 34.05 10.70 -12.25
N TYR A 858 34.56 9.99 -11.25
CA TYR A 858 34.26 10.21 -9.85
C TYR A 858 35.46 9.88 -8.95
N GLY A 859 35.68 10.75 -7.99
CA GLY A 859 36.81 10.70 -7.06
C GLY A 859 37.90 11.74 -7.35
N PRO A 860 38.70 12.13 -6.37
CA PRO A 860 39.90 12.94 -6.64
C PRO A 860 40.82 12.17 -7.57
N GLU A 861 41.47 12.88 -8.51
CA GLU A 861 42.60 12.30 -9.25
C GLU A 861 43.53 11.63 -8.24
N PRO A 862 43.98 10.38 -8.49
CA PRO A 862 44.97 9.79 -7.61
C PRO A 862 46.14 10.73 -7.55
N GLU A 863 46.49 11.18 -6.33
CA GLU A 863 47.74 11.90 -6.14
C GLU A 863 48.86 11.00 -6.70
N VAL A 864 49.45 11.41 -7.79
CA VAL A 864 50.67 10.79 -8.29
C VAL A 864 51.66 10.96 -7.18
N SER A 865 51.90 9.91 -6.38
CA SER A 865 53.02 9.88 -5.45
C SER A 865 54.24 10.03 -6.30
N GLY A 866 54.70 11.26 -6.42
CA GLY A 866 55.99 11.54 -6.96
C GLY A 866 57.00 10.90 -6.03
N GLU A 867 57.84 10.04 -6.57
CA GLU A 867 59.11 9.64 -5.94
C GLU A 867 59.98 10.85 -5.66
#